data_9c85d1ab4b6dda945adaebc6a76fdb29
#
_entry.id   9c85d1ab4b6dda945adaebc6a76fdb29
#
_cell.length_a   1.000
_cell.length_b   1.000
_cell.length_c   1.000
_cell.angle_alpha   90.00
_cell.angle_beta   90.00
_cell.angle_gamma   90.00
#
_symmetry.space_group_name_H-M   'P 1'
#
loop_
_entity.id
_entity.type
_entity.pdbx_description
1 polymer ?
#
loop_
_entity_poly.entity_id
_entity_poly.type
_entity_poly.pdbx_seq_one_letter_code
_entity_poly.pdbx_strand_id
1 'polypeptide(L)'
;MKKLIFTAFIFFIAISAVAQSDTSSLLKEVKIHSYTAPQVQGLLPAQQIKTSDFIRNGAFNVADAIRNFSGVNIKDYGGIGGLKTVSVRSLGANHTGVQFDGVQVTDAQNGQIDLGKINLDNIASITLYNGQPEEMLQSARAYASASMLVLKTLEPKFTDTKNYNLKLGIKTGSFGLINPSLLWQQKLSSNWSLNLSSTWQKAHGRYSYKVDGDGSDTLATRHNGGLKVFQTDAALYWKIADSNRFQFRVTYANSDRGLPGAVVYYNPYTNQHQWNRDLAVQSSYQQGWKNGLKLLVNGKFSRNYLRYLDPDYLNQIGELNQRFSQNEIYGSAALSYSILKNWEIALASDLAFNKLETDLYNYAYPTRYTFLNAIATKVQLGQLTIQGNLLNTAIVEKVQVGHPSPDKMIWSPAVSLGYEPFNTAGIQLRAFYKDIFRNPTFNDLYYTRSGKRNLKPEYAKQYNAGITYSNSNIQVIDYLSLTADVYYNKVKDKIIAIPNKDLFTWTMMNLGVVDIRGLDLGAKTQVSLKPELQLSFTGNYTYQQALDITDPQSTAYFNQIPYTPEHTFALNLGIHTAVFGIYYNQIISSSRYYLSENLPQYFVPGFSVSDLSLDYKIKKWGLPINFSAEINNLFHQSYAFIRSFPMPGRSLRLSFQITI
;
A
#
# COMPACT_ATOMS: atom_id res chain seq x y z
N MET A 1 -21.41 -18.48 -28.13
CA MET A 1 -20.90 -17.22 -27.56
C MET A 1 -21.27 -15.95 -28.35
N LYS A 2 -21.18 -15.90 -29.70
CA LYS A 2 -21.57 -14.71 -30.50
C LYS A 2 -23.07 -14.32 -30.39
N LYS A 3 -23.97 -15.26 -30.21
CA LYS A 3 -25.42 -15.00 -30.06
C LYS A 3 -25.81 -14.43 -28.69
N LEU A 4 -25.07 -14.75 -27.62
CA LEU A 4 -25.36 -14.25 -26.27
C LEU A 4 -24.95 -12.78 -26.08
N ILE A 5 -23.88 -12.34 -26.75
CA ILE A 5 -23.39 -10.94 -26.69
C ILE A 5 -24.35 -10.00 -27.44
N PHE A 6 -24.93 -10.48 -28.55
CA PHE A 6 -25.89 -9.70 -29.33
C PHE A 6 -27.23 -9.54 -28.60
N THR A 7 -27.68 -10.55 -27.87
CA THR A 7 -28.89 -10.51 -27.05
C THR A 7 -28.76 -9.59 -25.84
N ALA A 8 -27.60 -9.52 -25.21
CA ALA A 8 -27.31 -8.59 -24.11
C ALA A 8 -27.26 -7.14 -24.60
N PHE A 9 -26.79 -6.89 -25.82
CA PHE A 9 -26.73 -5.55 -26.40
C PHE A 9 -28.13 -5.03 -26.80
N ILE A 10 -29.00 -5.90 -27.30
CA ILE A 10 -30.40 -5.57 -27.63
C ILE A 10 -31.23 -5.31 -26.35
N PHE A 11 -30.97 -6.01 -25.27
CA PHE A 11 -31.64 -5.76 -23.98
C PHE A 11 -31.28 -4.39 -23.38
N PHE A 12 -30.06 -3.88 -23.64
CA PHE A 12 -29.62 -2.56 -23.19
C PHE A 12 -30.26 -1.41 -24.01
N ILE A 13 -30.56 -1.64 -25.30
CA ILE A 13 -31.20 -0.63 -26.17
C ILE A 13 -32.70 -0.55 -25.92
N ALA A 14 -33.35 -1.63 -25.51
CA ALA A 14 -34.81 -1.68 -25.28
C ALA A 14 -35.24 -0.96 -23.99
N ILE A 15 -34.32 -0.69 -23.04
CA ILE A 15 -34.61 0.04 -21.78
C ILE A 15 -34.63 1.57 -22.00
N SER A 16 -34.09 2.07 -23.12
CA SER A 16 -33.98 3.52 -23.41
C SER A 16 -35.25 4.14 -24.01
N ALA A 17 -36.28 3.35 -24.29
CA ALA A 17 -37.46 3.82 -25.04
C ALA A 17 -38.72 4.19 -24.21
N VAL A 18 -38.62 4.20 -22.86
CA VAL A 18 -39.80 4.58 -22.03
C VAL A 18 -39.34 5.61 -21.00
N ALA A 19 -39.15 6.85 -21.42
CA ALA A 19 -39.11 8.00 -20.53
C ALA A 19 -39.49 9.29 -21.27
N GLN A 20 -40.73 9.44 -21.54
CA GLN A 20 -41.33 10.75 -21.84
C GLN A 20 -42.55 10.92 -20.97
N SER A 21 -42.44 11.71 -19.91
CA SER A 21 -43.52 12.55 -19.43
C SER A 21 -43.05 13.48 -18.30
N ASP A 22 -43.37 14.70 -18.54
CA ASP A 22 -43.72 15.82 -17.63
C ASP A 22 -42.59 16.63 -16.97
N THR A 23 -42.51 17.80 -17.55
CA THR A 23 -41.81 19.00 -17.14
C THR A 23 -42.62 19.78 -16.10
N SER A 24 -42.20 19.77 -14.86
CA SER A 24 -42.31 20.90 -13.97
C SER A 24 -40.91 21.15 -13.36
N SER A 25 -40.21 22.11 -13.94
CA SER A 25 -38.87 22.50 -13.51
C SER A 25 -38.92 23.39 -12.29
N LEU A 26 -38.85 22.80 -11.11
CA LEU A 26 -38.25 23.48 -9.98
C LEU A 26 -36.75 23.58 -10.26
N LEU A 27 -36.27 24.81 -10.40
CA LEU A 27 -34.85 25.12 -10.49
C LEU A 27 -34.14 24.45 -9.32
N LYS A 28 -33.44 23.32 -9.59
CA LYS A 28 -32.54 22.69 -8.62
C LYS A 28 -31.41 23.65 -8.38
N GLU A 29 -31.24 23.99 -7.11
CA GLU A 29 -30.02 24.61 -6.57
C GLU A 29 -28.80 23.95 -7.19
N VAL A 30 -28.09 24.67 -8.06
CA VAL A 30 -26.79 24.21 -8.59
C VAL A 30 -25.81 24.30 -7.44
N LYS A 31 -25.61 23.21 -6.70
CA LYS A 31 -24.48 23.08 -5.77
C LYS A 31 -23.22 23.04 -6.62
N ILE A 32 -22.62 24.22 -6.78
CA ILE A 32 -21.24 24.31 -7.26
C ILE A 32 -20.36 23.63 -6.21
N HIS A 33 -20.07 22.36 -6.40
CA HIS A 33 -18.97 21.72 -5.69
C HIS A 33 -17.69 22.35 -6.24
N SER A 34 -17.24 23.43 -5.62
CA SER A 34 -15.88 23.88 -5.83
C SER A 34 -14.98 22.71 -5.44
N TYR A 35 -14.34 22.10 -6.40
CA TYR A 35 -13.35 21.07 -6.19
C TYR A 35 -12.15 21.78 -5.55
N THR A 36 -12.12 21.80 -4.22
CA THR A 36 -10.91 22.19 -3.52
C THR A 36 -9.92 21.09 -3.81
N ALA A 37 -8.98 21.37 -4.71
CA ALA A 37 -7.86 20.47 -4.96
C ALA A 37 -7.30 20.01 -3.62
N PRO A 38 -7.05 18.71 -3.42
CA PRO A 38 -6.27 18.30 -2.26
C PRO A 38 -4.90 18.94 -2.42
N GLN A 39 -4.70 20.08 -1.75
CA GLN A 39 -3.38 20.65 -1.58
C GLN A 39 -2.61 19.66 -0.71
N VAL A 40 -1.90 18.73 -1.36
CA VAL A 40 -0.82 18.02 -0.70
C VAL A 40 0.37 18.98 -0.72
N GLN A 41 0.19 20.12 -0.06
CA GLN A 41 1.25 21.05 0.27
C GLN A 41 1.96 20.46 1.47
N GLY A 42 3.11 19.84 1.25
CA GLY A 42 3.83 19.18 2.30
C GLY A 42 5.33 19.39 2.16
N LEU A 43 6.04 19.41 3.30
CA LEU A 43 7.50 19.46 3.38
C LEU A 43 8.15 18.21 2.74
N LEU A 44 7.40 17.12 2.64
CA LEU A 44 7.84 15.85 2.08
C LEU A 44 7.00 15.47 0.87
N PRO A 45 7.59 14.79 -0.13
CA PRO A 45 6.82 14.30 -1.26
C PRO A 45 5.72 13.35 -0.78
N ALA A 46 4.47 13.67 -1.11
CA ALA A 46 3.33 12.84 -0.74
C ALA A 46 2.39 12.65 -1.93
N GLN A 47 1.87 11.42 -2.06
CA GLN A 47 0.90 11.05 -3.09
C GLN A 47 -0.34 10.50 -2.40
N GLN A 48 -1.51 11.02 -2.75
CA GLN A 48 -2.77 10.63 -2.13
C GLN A 48 -3.82 10.26 -3.17
N ILE A 49 -4.57 9.20 -2.85
CA ILE A 49 -5.81 8.80 -3.51
C ILE A 49 -6.92 8.64 -2.48
N LYS A 50 -8.16 8.90 -2.89
CA LYS A 50 -9.37 8.82 -2.08
C LYS A 50 -10.30 7.73 -2.61
N THR A 51 -11.36 7.42 -1.87
CA THR A 51 -12.36 6.40 -2.26
C THR A 51 -12.87 6.57 -3.70
N SER A 52 -13.06 7.81 -4.17
CA SER A 52 -13.48 8.08 -5.56
C SER A 52 -12.48 7.62 -6.61
N ASP A 53 -11.20 7.59 -6.26
CA ASP A 53 -10.13 7.25 -7.19
C ASP A 53 -9.93 5.72 -7.29
N PHE A 54 -10.45 4.92 -6.33
CA PHE A 54 -10.30 3.46 -6.34
C PHE A 54 -10.97 2.83 -7.57
N ILE A 55 -12.20 3.26 -7.89
CA ILE A 55 -12.91 2.80 -9.08
C ILE A 55 -12.21 3.31 -10.34
N ARG A 56 -11.79 4.58 -10.36
CA ARG A 56 -11.06 5.19 -11.49
C ARG A 56 -9.78 4.41 -11.83
N ASN A 57 -9.09 3.91 -10.80
CA ASN A 57 -7.86 3.14 -10.94
C ASN A 57 -8.09 1.63 -11.13
N GLY A 58 -9.34 1.16 -11.17
CA GLY A 58 -9.66 -0.26 -11.21
C GLY A 58 -9.05 -1.05 -10.04
N ALA A 59 -8.98 -0.44 -8.85
CA ALA A 59 -8.28 -1.01 -7.71
C ALA A 59 -9.15 -1.98 -6.93
N PHE A 60 -8.63 -3.17 -6.64
CA PHE A 60 -9.31 -4.21 -5.86
C PHE A 60 -8.84 -4.24 -4.40
N ASN A 61 -7.56 -3.96 -4.17
CA ASN A 61 -6.90 -3.93 -2.87
C ASN A 61 -5.94 -2.73 -2.79
N VAL A 62 -5.31 -2.54 -1.64
CA VAL A 62 -4.38 -1.41 -1.42
C VAL A 62 -3.18 -1.46 -2.36
N ALA A 63 -2.63 -2.64 -2.68
CA ALA A 63 -1.51 -2.75 -3.63
C ALA A 63 -1.92 -2.24 -5.03
N ASP A 64 -3.10 -2.63 -5.52
CA ASP A 64 -3.63 -2.16 -6.80
C ASP A 64 -3.85 -0.65 -6.80
N ALA A 65 -4.31 -0.09 -5.66
CA ALA A 65 -4.59 1.34 -5.52
C ALA A 65 -3.33 2.21 -5.64
N ILE A 66 -2.20 1.75 -5.11
CA ILE A 66 -0.95 2.52 -5.08
C ILE A 66 0.02 2.18 -6.24
N ARG A 67 -0.30 1.19 -7.08
CA ARG A 67 0.58 0.77 -8.19
C ARG A 67 0.88 1.90 -9.19
N ASN A 68 0.00 2.92 -9.23
CA ASN A 68 0.13 4.07 -10.11
C ASN A 68 0.98 5.21 -9.50
N PHE A 69 1.43 5.11 -8.26
CA PHE A 69 2.26 6.14 -7.62
C PHE A 69 3.68 6.14 -8.18
N SER A 70 4.26 7.33 -8.36
CA SER A 70 5.67 7.44 -8.72
C SER A 70 6.57 6.92 -7.60
N GLY A 71 7.71 6.32 -7.94
CA GLY A 71 8.64 5.72 -7.01
C GLY A 71 8.18 4.37 -6.45
N VAL A 72 6.97 3.89 -6.78
CA VAL A 72 6.40 2.64 -6.26
C VAL A 72 6.68 1.48 -7.22
N ASN A 73 7.25 0.41 -6.69
CA ASN A 73 7.41 -0.86 -7.37
C ASN A 73 6.68 -1.96 -6.60
N ILE A 74 5.66 -2.55 -7.20
CA ILE A 74 4.92 -3.68 -6.63
C ILE A 74 5.59 -4.98 -7.07
N LYS A 75 5.86 -5.87 -6.11
CA LYS A 75 6.17 -7.27 -6.38
C LYS A 75 4.90 -8.08 -6.18
N ASP A 76 4.40 -8.67 -7.26
CA ASP A 76 3.21 -9.53 -7.27
C ASP A 76 3.61 -10.95 -7.69
N TYR A 77 3.30 -11.92 -6.83
CA TYR A 77 3.63 -13.34 -7.03
C TYR A 77 2.55 -14.13 -7.75
N GLY A 78 1.66 -13.42 -8.42
CA GLY A 78 0.70 -13.98 -9.37
C GLY A 78 -0.71 -14.15 -8.86
N GLY A 79 -1.64 -13.64 -9.65
CA GLY A 79 -3.07 -13.86 -9.52
C GLY A 79 -3.75 -13.18 -8.33
N ILE A 80 -5.00 -13.59 -8.11
CA ILE A 80 -5.88 -12.97 -7.13
C ILE A 80 -5.48 -13.28 -5.68
N GLY A 81 -4.78 -14.39 -5.43
CA GLY A 81 -4.31 -14.83 -4.11
C GLY A 81 -2.82 -14.61 -3.85
N GLY A 82 -2.08 -14.04 -4.81
CA GLY A 82 -0.64 -13.81 -4.70
C GLY A 82 -0.27 -12.80 -3.60
N LEU A 83 0.90 -13.01 -3.01
CA LEU A 83 1.51 -12.03 -2.12
C LEU A 83 1.82 -10.75 -2.91
N LYS A 84 1.45 -9.59 -2.37
CA LYS A 84 1.76 -8.28 -2.97
C LYS A 84 2.51 -7.40 -1.97
N THR A 85 3.76 -7.10 -2.28
CA THR A 85 4.60 -6.21 -1.45
C THR A 85 4.98 -4.95 -2.22
N VAL A 86 5.22 -3.87 -1.50
CA VAL A 86 5.60 -2.57 -2.07
C VAL A 86 7.03 -2.23 -1.71
N SER A 87 7.80 -1.80 -2.69
CA SER A 87 9.10 -1.15 -2.51
C SER A 87 9.01 0.28 -3.02
N VAL A 88 9.44 1.23 -2.21
CA VAL A 88 9.46 2.64 -2.59
C VAL A 88 10.90 3.05 -2.86
N ARG A 89 11.15 3.64 -4.05
CA ARG A 89 12.47 4.13 -4.46
C ARG A 89 13.59 3.08 -4.26
N SER A 90 13.30 1.82 -4.60
CA SER A 90 14.23 0.67 -4.52
C SER A 90 14.83 0.36 -3.13
N LEU A 91 14.33 0.98 -2.08
CA LEU A 91 14.80 0.70 -0.71
C LEU A 91 14.40 -0.70 -0.23
N GLY A 92 13.31 -1.26 -0.77
CA GLY A 92 12.77 -2.56 -0.39
C GLY A 92 11.53 -2.45 0.50
N ALA A 93 10.73 -3.53 0.53
CA ALA A 93 9.44 -3.52 1.21
C ALA A 93 9.55 -3.33 2.73
N ASN A 94 10.65 -3.77 3.33
CA ASN A 94 10.91 -3.64 4.77
C ASN A 94 11.19 -2.20 5.23
N HIS A 95 11.41 -1.26 4.29
CA HIS A 95 11.62 0.16 4.57
C HIS A 95 10.33 0.99 4.48
N THR A 96 9.21 0.36 4.08
CA THR A 96 7.91 1.04 3.96
C THR A 96 7.03 0.69 5.16
N GLY A 97 6.78 1.66 6.03
CA GLY A 97 5.81 1.52 7.12
C GLY A 97 4.38 1.56 6.58
N VAL A 98 3.48 0.81 7.19
CA VAL A 98 2.03 0.82 6.89
C VAL A 98 1.28 1.20 8.15
N GLN A 99 0.44 2.22 8.08
CA GLN A 99 -0.27 2.76 9.23
C GLN A 99 -1.78 2.78 8.98
N PHE A 100 -2.57 2.28 9.92
CA PHE A 100 -4.02 2.39 9.95
C PHE A 100 -4.44 3.40 11.03
N ASP A 101 -5.08 4.49 10.61
CA ASP A 101 -5.60 5.55 11.50
C ASP A 101 -4.60 5.96 12.60
N GLY A 102 -3.33 6.13 12.25
CA GLY A 102 -2.28 6.57 13.16
C GLY A 102 -1.52 5.44 13.87
N VAL A 103 -1.97 4.18 13.81
CA VAL A 103 -1.30 3.04 14.43
C VAL A 103 -0.63 2.16 13.39
N GLN A 104 0.68 1.93 13.52
CA GLN A 104 1.44 1.15 12.54
C GLN A 104 1.18 -0.35 12.66
N VAL A 105 0.91 -0.98 11.51
CA VAL A 105 0.89 -2.43 11.34
C VAL A 105 2.31 -2.92 11.13
N THR A 106 2.71 -3.96 11.83
CA THR A 106 4.07 -4.50 11.80
C THR A 106 4.04 -6.02 11.68
N ASP A 107 5.08 -6.57 11.06
CA ASP A 107 5.38 -7.99 11.03
C ASP A 107 6.87 -8.17 11.40
N ALA A 108 7.15 -8.54 12.65
CA ALA A 108 8.51 -8.76 13.11
C ALA A 108 9.11 -10.06 12.57
N GLN A 109 8.28 -11.01 12.13
CA GLN A 109 8.71 -12.27 11.53
C GLN A 109 9.31 -12.03 10.14
N ASN A 110 8.58 -11.33 9.24
CA ASN A 110 8.94 -11.15 7.83
C ASN A 110 9.33 -9.71 7.48
N GLY A 111 8.90 -8.73 8.26
CA GLY A 111 9.15 -7.31 8.05
C GLY A 111 8.31 -6.67 6.94
N GLN A 112 7.51 -7.43 6.21
CA GLN A 112 6.75 -6.99 5.05
C GLN A 112 5.25 -7.15 5.28
N ILE A 113 4.46 -6.19 4.84
CA ILE A 113 3.00 -6.25 4.89
C ILE A 113 2.45 -6.66 3.52
N ASP A 114 1.60 -7.69 3.51
CA ASP A 114 0.88 -8.12 2.31
C ASP A 114 -0.28 -7.14 2.03
N LEU A 115 -0.04 -6.16 1.15
CA LEU A 115 -1.03 -5.16 0.76
C LEU A 115 -2.16 -5.75 -0.09
N GLY A 116 -1.97 -6.93 -0.68
CA GLY A 116 -3.00 -7.66 -1.41
C GLY A 116 -4.15 -8.16 -0.51
N LYS A 117 -3.89 -8.32 0.80
CA LYS A 117 -4.90 -8.71 1.78
C LYS A 117 -5.79 -7.57 2.24
N ILE A 118 -5.41 -6.31 2.02
CA ILE A 118 -6.13 -5.15 2.55
C ILE A 118 -7.15 -4.70 1.51
N ASN A 119 -8.44 -4.93 1.79
CA ASN A 119 -9.52 -4.48 0.93
C ASN A 119 -9.77 -2.97 1.06
N LEU A 120 -10.46 -2.38 0.08
CA LEU A 120 -10.71 -0.94 -0.01
C LEU A 120 -12.09 -0.51 0.50
N ASP A 121 -12.96 -1.45 0.88
CA ASP A 121 -14.38 -1.16 1.14
C ASP A 121 -14.60 -0.23 2.36
N ASN A 122 -13.67 -0.25 3.33
CA ASN A 122 -13.66 0.64 4.51
C ASN A 122 -12.52 1.67 4.49
N ILE A 123 -11.89 1.95 3.33
CA ILE A 123 -10.79 2.91 3.23
C ILE A 123 -11.29 4.24 2.65
N ALA A 124 -11.05 5.33 3.35
CA ALA A 124 -11.37 6.69 2.92
C ALA A 124 -10.26 7.30 2.04
N SER A 125 -9.01 7.07 2.43
CA SER A 125 -7.85 7.57 1.68
C SER A 125 -6.61 6.74 1.95
N ILE A 126 -5.72 6.74 0.97
CA ILE A 126 -4.38 6.16 1.03
C ILE A 126 -3.41 7.26 0.68
N THR A 127 -2.46 7.53 1.58
CA THR A 127 -1.40 8.52 1.36
C THR A 127 -0.04 7.85 1.52
N LEU A 128 0.80 7.96 0.51
CA LEU A 128 2.21 7.56 0.57
C LEU A 128 3.06 8.80 0.80
N TYR A 129 3.80 8.82 1.90
CA TYR A 129 4.85 9.80 2.18
C TYR A 129 6.21 9.19 1.85
N ASN A 130 7.02 9.88 1.05
CA ASN A 130 8.43 9.54 0.87
C ASN A 130 9.24 10.15 2.04
N GLY A 131 9.12 9.54 3.21
CA GLY A 131 9.61 10.03 4.49
C GLY A 131 8.66 9.66 5.62
N GLN A 132 8.25 10.62 6.42
CA GLN A 132 7.26 10.49 7.50
C GLN A 132 6.04 11.40 7.26
N PRO A 133 4.89 11.15 7.90
CA PRO A 133 3.81 12.13 7.98
C PRO A 133 4.30 13.44 8.60
N GLU A 134 3.70 14.56 8.21
CA GLU A 134 4.14 15.90 8.61
C GLU A 134 3.56 16.37 9.93
N GLU A 135 2.56 15.67 10.43
CA GLU A 135 1.97 15.96 11.72
C GLU A 135 3.04 15.85 12.81
N MET A 136 3.16 16.89 13.66
CA MET A 136 4.07 16.87 14.80
C MET A 136 3.60 15.89 15.87
N LEU A 137 2.29 15.77 16.06
CA LEU A 137 1.67 14.87 17.02
C LEU A 137 1.53 13.46 16.42
N GLN A 138 2.57 12.66 16.50
CA GLN A 138 2.61 11.27 15.99
C GLN A 138 3.50 10.39 16.86
N SER A 139 3.38 9.07 16.73
CA SER A 139 4.21 8.11 17.45
C SER A 139 5.68 8.19 17.02
N ALA A 140 6.61 7.82 17.91
CA ALA A 140 8.04 7.78 17.59
C ALA A 140 8.35 6.80 16.42
N ARG A 141 7.60 5.71 16.32
CA ARG A 141 7.72 4.73 15.24
C ARG A 141 7.45 5.32 13.84
N ALA A 142 6.63 6.36 13.73
CA ALA A 142 6.36 7.01 12.45
C ALA A 142 7.60 7.67 11.83
N TYR A 143 8.60 8.03 12.65
CA TYR A 143 9.88 8.58 12.19
C TYR A 143 10.88 7.50 11.72
N ALA A 144 10.63 6.20 12.01
CA ALA A 144 11.60 5.12 11.78
C ALA A 144 11.65 4.59 10.34
N SER A 145 10.60 4.77 9.53
CA SER A 145 10.52 4.21 8.18
C SER A 145 11.05 5.18 7.12
N ALA A 146 11.58 4.63 6.02
CA ALA A 146 12.04 5.41 4.86
C ALA A 146 10.89 6.02 4.07
N SER A 147 9.76 5.34 4.04
CA SER A 147 8.49 5.81 3.51
C SER A 147 7.34 5.31 4.39
N MET A 148 6.22 6.02 4.37
CA MET A 148 5.05 5.67 5.18
C MET A 148 3.78 5.65 4.33
N LEU A 149 3.11 4.51 4.30
CA LEU A 149 1.80 4.35 3.70
C LEU A 149 0.73 4.50 4.79
N VAL A 150 -0.01 5.59 4.74
CA VAL A 150 -1.05 5.92 5.71
C VAL A 150 -2.42 5.59 5.12
N LEU A 151 -3.12 4.67 5.76
CA LEU A 151 -4.48 4.25 5.43
C LEU A 151 -5.43 4.88 6.44
N LYS A 152 -6.34 5.73 5.96
CA LYS A 152 -7.43 6.29 6.77
C LYS A 152 -8.72 5.55 6.44
N THR A 153 -9.43 5.10 7.47
CA THR A 153 -10.71 4.42 7.28
C THR A 153 -11.87 5.40 7.20
N LEU A 154 -13.02 4.91 6.74
CA LEU A 154 -14.24 5.69 6.64
C LEU A 154 -14.78 6.00 8.04
N GLU A 155 -14.63 7.25 8.49
CA GLU A 155 -15.28 7.73 9.71
C GLU A 155 -16.78 7.86 9.46
N PRO A 156 -17.63 7.41 10.42
CA PRO A 156 -19.07 7.58 10.32
C PRO A 156 -19.48 9.06 10.24
N LYS A 157 -20.30 9.38 9.25
CA LYS A 157 -20.90 10.70 9.10
C LYS A 157 -22.41 10.53 8.94
N PHE A 158 -23.19 11.26 9.72
CA PHE A 158 -24.64 11.18 9.75
C PHE A 158 -25.25 12.51 9.34
N THR A 159 -26.45 12.45 8.79
CA THR A 159 -27.32 13.62 8.58
C THR A 159 -28.31 13.73 9.73
N ASP A 160 -28.97 14.87 9.86
CA ASP A 160 -29.98 15.08 10.92
C ASP A 160 -31.14 14.10 10.84
N THR A 161 -31.38 13.53 9.66
CA THR A 161 -32.50 12.62 9.38
C THR A 161 -32.12 11.14 9.44
N LYS A 162 -30.81 10.78 9.46
CA LYS A 162 -30.34 9.38 9.43
C LYS A 162 -29.28 9.13 10.48
N ASN A 163 -29.55 8.18 11.37
CA ASN A 163 -28.64 7.73 12.42
C ASN A 163 -27.81 6.48 12.04
N TYR A 164 -27.96 5.99 10.81
CA TYR A 164 -27.20 4.86 10.30
C TYR A 164 -26.88 5.03 8.81
N ASN A 165 -25.83 4.37 8.37
CA ASN A 165 -25.50 4.16 6.96
C ASN A 165 -25.22 2.66 6.78
N LEU A 166 -25.88 2.04 5.84
CA LEU A 166 -25.65 0.65 5.49
C LEU A 166 -25.27 0.56 4.01
N LYS A 167 -24.11 -0.02 3.73
CA LYS A 167 -23.63 -0.23 2.37
C LYS A 167 -23.42 -1.73 2.17
N LEU A 168 -24.12 -2.29 1.19
CA LEU A 168 -24.00 -3.68 0.78
C LEU A 168 -23.34 -3.73 -0.60
N GLY A 169 -22.37 -4.61 -0.78
CA GLY A 169 -21.67 -4.77 -2.04
C GLY A 169 -21.45 -6.23 -2.39
N ILE A 170 -21.30 -6.49 -3.68
CA ILE A 170 -20.80 -7.77 -4.20
C ILE A 170 -19.90 -7.50 -5.40
N LYS A 171 -18.74 -8.17 -5.43
CA LYS A 171 -17.83 -8.19 -6.58
C LYS A 171 -17.73 -9.62 -7.10
N THR A 172 -17.78 -9.76 -8.42
CA THR A 172 -17.69 -11.08 -9.10
C THR A 172 -16.92 -10.94 -10.41
N GLY A 173 -16.54 -12.04 -11.03
CA GLY A 173 -15.85 -12.00 -12.32
C GLY A 173 -14.96 -13.20 -12.58
N SER A 174 -13.88 -12.96 -13.32
CA SER A 174 -12.89 -13.97 -13.68
C SER A 174 -12.33 -14.68 -12.44
N PHE A 175 -11.75 -15.85 -12.63
CA PHE A 175 -11.17 -16.71 -11.59
C PHE A 175 -12.17 -17.27 -10.57
N GLY A 176 -13.49 -17.22 -10.89
CA GLY A 176 -14.57 -17.62 -9.99
C GLY A 176 -14.66 -16.73 -8.75
N LEU A 177 -14.34 -15.45 -8.92
CA LEU A 177 -14.40 -14.47 -7.83
C LEU A 177 -15.85 -14.27 -7.36
N ILE A 178 -16.06 -14.41 -6.06
CA ILE A 178 -17.25 -13.99 -5.33
C ILE A 178 -16.78 -13.26 -4.07
N ASN A 179 -17.15 -11.97 -3.94
CA ASN A 179 -16.71 -11.14 -2.83
C ASN A 179 -17.83 -10.20 -2.35
N PRO A 180 -18.77 -10.71 -1.51
CA PRO A 180 -19.73 -9.87 -0.81
C PRO A 180 -19.06 -9.01 0.25
N SER A 181 -19.58 -7.81 0.45
CA SER A 181 -19.13 -6.86 1.46
C SER A 181 -20.30 -6.17 2.16
N LEU A 182 -20.08 -5.84 3.43
CA LEU A 182 -20.98 -5.11 4.31
C LEU A 182 -20.18 -3.97 4.96
N LEU A 183 -20.71 -2.76 4.94
CA LEU A 183 -20.28 -1.65 5.80
C LEU A 183 -21.51 -1.09 6.50
N TRP A 184 -21.54 -1.18 7.82
CA TRP A 184 -22.59 -0.62 8.66
C TRP A 184 -22.00 0.39 9.61
N GLN A 185 -22.60 1.58 9.60
CA GLN A 185 -22.25 2.68 10.50
C GLN A 185 -23.49 3.08 11.29
N GLN A 186 -23.33 3.24 12.60
CA GLN A 186 -24.43 3.56 13.51
C GLN A 186 -24.04 4.73 14.42
N LYS A 187 -24.89 5.73 14.51
CA LYS A 187 -24.84 6.76 15.53
C LYS A 187 -25.44 6.19 16.82
N LEU A 188 -24.66 6.12 17.88
CA LEU A 188 -25.09 5.63 19.19
C LEU A 188 -25.55 6.79 20.08
N SER A 189 -24.87 7.94 19.99
CA SER A 189 -25.25 9.18 20.66
C SER A 189 -24.69 10.39 19.89
N SER A 190 -24.79 11.59 20.45
CA SER A 190 -24.19 12.79 19.85
C SER A 190 -22.69 12.66 19.61
N ASN A 191 -21.98 11.94 20.49
CA ASN A 191 -20.52 11.85 20.50
C ASN A 191 -19.99 10.44 20.17
N TRP A 192 -20.83 9.41 20.23
CA TRP A 192 -20.42 8.04 19.99
C TRP A 192 -20.98 7.49 18.68
N SER A 193 -20.13 6.80 17.93
CA SER A 193 -20.52 6.10 16.72
C SER A 193 -19.77 4.79 16.55
N LEU A 194 -20.39 3.84 15.84
CA LEU A 194 -19.87 2.52 15.52
C LEU A 194 -19.69 2.40 14.01
N ASN A 195 -18.63 1.72 13.58
CA ASN A 195 -18.40 1.27 12.22
C ASN A 195 -18.11 -0.23 12.24
N LEU A 196 -18.85 -1.02 11.46
CA LEU A 196 -18.62 -2.44 11.24
C LEU A 196 -18.45 -2.68 9.74
N SER A 197 -17.31 -3.19 9.34
CA SER A 197 -17.01 -3.61 7.97
C SER A 197 -16.72 -5.11 7.96
N SER A 198 -17.32 -5.84 7.02
CA SER A 198 -17.07 -7.26 6.86
C SER A 198 -17.03 -7.65 5.39
N THR A 199 -16.08 -8.48 5.00
CA THR A 199 -15.94 -9.00 3.64
C THR A 199 -15.64 -10.48 3.67
N TRP A 200 -16.21 -11.20 2.73
CA TRP A 200 -15.85 -12.56 2.43
C TRP A 200 -15.45 -12.66 0.97
N GLN A 201 -14.38 -13.38 0.69
CA GLN A 201 -13.86 -13.54 -0.66
C GLN A 201 -13.56 -15.01 -0.93
N LYS A 202 -13.99 -15.49 -2.09
CA LYS A 202 -13.63 -16.80 -2.62
C LYS A 202 -13.27 -16.67 -4.08
N ALA A 203 -12.22 -17.37 -4.49
CA ALA A 203 -11.84 -17.51 -5.89
C ALA A 203 -11.10 -18.84 -6.09
N HIS A 204 -11.22 -19.45 -7.28
CA HIS A 204 -10.42 -20.64 -7.63
C HIS A 204 -9.02 -20.27 -8.16
N GLY A 205 -8.82 -19.01 -8.57
CA GLY A 205 -7.53 -18.45 -9.00
C GLY A 205 -6.88 -19.09 -10.25
N ARG A 206 -7.61 -19.90 -11.02
CA ARG A 206 -7.09 -20.54 -12.24
C ARG A 206 -7.11 -19.56 -13.41
N TYR A 207 -6.01 -19.51 -14.18
CA TYR A 207 -5.91 -18.73 -15.40
C TYR A 207 -4.89 -19.35 -16.36
N SER A 208 -5.05 -19.05 -17.66
CA SER A 208 -4.12 -19.46 -18.68
C SER A 208 -2.96 -18.49 -18.79
N TYR A 209 -1.77 -19.00 -19.02
CA TYR A 209 -0.56 -18.24 -19.28
C TYR A 209 0.23 -18.87 -20.43
N LYS A 210 1.06 -18.05 -21.10
CA LYS A 210 1.97 -18.51 -22.15
C LYS A 210 3.23 -19.09 -21.51
N VAL A 211 3.66 -20.27 -21.97
CA VAL A 211 4.91 -20.89 -21.50
C VAL A 211 6.07 -20.30 -22.29
N ASP A 212 7.04 -19.74 -21.58
CA ASP A 212 8.28 -19.25 -22.18
C ASP A 212 9.24 -20.43 -22.34
N GLY A 213 9.75 -20.69 -23.55
CA GLY A 213 10.82 -21.67 -23.59
C GLY A 213 11.32 -22.16 -24.96
N ASP A 214 10.51 -22.40 -25.97
CA ASP A 214 10.97 -23.08 -27.20
C ASP A 214 10.39 -22.53 -28.50
N GLY A 215 9.86 -21.29 -28.44
CA GLY A 215 9.24 -20.66 -29.60
C GLY A 215 7.83 -21.19 -29.92
N SER A 216 7.30 -22.09 -29.09
CA SER A 216 5.91 -22.54 -29.19
C SER A 216 4.97 -21.61 -28.45
N ASP A 217 3.82 -21.29 -29.07
CA ASP A 217 2.74 -20.52 -28.41
C ASP A 217 1.89 -21.41 -27.46
N THR A 218 2.55 -22.28 -26.70
CA THR A 218 1.87 -23.22 -25.81
C THR A 218 1.25 -22.47 -24.63
N LEU A 219 -0.05 -22.69 -24.43
CA LEU A 219 -0.80 -22.18 -23.30
C LEU A 219 -0.91 -23.25 -22.21
N ALA A 220 -0.48 -22.93 -21.01
CA ALA A 220 -0.69 -23.75 -19.83
C ALA A 220 -1.68 -23.10 -18.89
N THR A 221 -2.23 -23.87 -17.96
CA THR A 221 -3.13 -23.35 -16.91
C THR A 221 -2.39 -23.25 -15.59
N ARG A 222 -2.45 -22.08 -14.96
CA ARG A 222 -1.97 -21.86 -13.60
C ARG A 222 -2.93 -22.51 -12.63
N HIS A 223 -2.43 -23.40 -11.80
CA HIS A 223 -3.18 -24.10 -10.76
C HIS A 223 -2.81 -23.59 -9.38
N ASN A 224 -3.52 -24.08 -8.35
CA ASN A 224 -3.27 -23.79 -6.93
C ASN A 224 -3.22 -22.30 -6.57
N GLY A 225 -3.95 -21.44 -7.29
CA GLY A 225 -4.09 -20.00 -6.99
C GLY A 225 -5.38 -19.68 -6.22
N GLY A 226 -6.07 -20.69 -5.71
CA GLY A 226 -7.35 -20.52 -5.00
C GLY A 226 -7.19 -19.86 -3.65
N LEU A 227 -8.23 -19.08 -3.26
CA LEU A 227 -8.25 -18.46 -1.93
C LEU A 227 -9.67 -18.42 -1.35
N LYS A 228 -9.72 -18.44 -0.02
CA LYS A 228 -10.89 -18.07 0.79
C LYS A 228 -10.42 -17.11 1.88
N VAL A 229 -11.01 -15.93 1.95
CA VAL A 229 -10.65 -14.91 2.93
C VAL A 229 -11.93 -14.40 3.59
N PHE A 230 -11.90 -14.28 4.90
CA PHE A 230 -12.90 -13.58 5.70
C PHE A 230 -12.19 -12.48 6.48
N GLN A 231 -12.69 -11.26 6.41
CA GLN A 231 -12.18 -10.13 7.17
C GLN A 231 -13.32 -9.38 7.80
N THR A 232 -13.14 -8.96 9.04
CA THR A 232 -14.05 -8.07 9.73
C THR A 232 -13.27 -7.03 10.53
N ASP A 233 -13.80 -5.83 10.55
CA ASP A 233 -13.25 -4.67 11.24
C ASP A 233 -14.38 -3.97 11.97
N ALA A 234 -14.27 -3.82 13.28
CA ALA A 234 -15.23 -3.11 14.12
C ALA A 234 -14.53 -1.96 14.82
N ALA A 235 -15.02 -0.74 14.66
CA ALA A 235 -14.44 0.44 15.27
C ALA A 235 -15.50 1.27 16.02
N LEU A 236 -15.19 1.63 17.26
CA LEU A 236 -15.95 2.54 18.09
C LEU A 236 -15.24 3.88 18.12
N TYR A 237 -15.96 4.93 17.83
CA TYR A 237 -15.48 6.31 17.83
C TYR A 237 -16.17 7.12 18.89
N TRP A 238 -15.42 7.89 19.63
CA TRP A 238 -15.89 8.97 20.49
C TRP A 238 -15.24 10.27 20.07
N LYS A 239 -16.05 11.30 19.82
CA LYS A 239 -15.60 12.58 19.32
C LYS A 239 -16.40 13.70 19.95
N ILE A 240 -15.74 14.61 20.67
CA ILE A 240 -16.32 15.87 21.15
C ILE A 240 -15.91 17.01 20.20
N ALA A 241 -14.66 17.02 19.76
CA ALA A 241 -14.07 17.98 18.83
C ALA A 241 -12.99 17.28 17.99
N ASP A 242 -12.47 17.94 16.96
CA ASP A 242 -11.40 17.36 16.13
C ASP A 242 -10.12 17.10 16.93
N SER A 243 -9.88 17.89 17.98
CA SER A 243 -8.75 17.74 18.89
C SER A 243 -8.98 16.74 20.03
N ASN A 244 -10.24 16.33 20.30
CA ASN A 244 -10.62 15.50 21.44
C ASN A 244 -11.41 14.30 20.96
N ARG A 245 -10.70 13.21 20.70
CA ARG A 245 -11.25 12.00 20.10
C ARG A 245 -10.61 10.75 20.66
N PHE A 246 -11.41 9.68 20.69
CA PHE A 246 -10.97 8.34 21.01
C PHE A 246 -11.48 7.39 19.95
N GLN A 247 -10.65 6.42 19.60
CA GLN A 247 -11.01 5.33 18.71
C GLN A 247 -10.55 4.01 19.33
N PHE A 248 -11.43 3.03 19.31
CA PHE A 248 -11.12 1.65 19.64
C PHE A 248 -11.48 0.78 18.46
N ARG A 249 -10.59 -0.14 18.05
CA ARG A 249 -10.79 -0.97 16.86
C ARG A 249 -10.36 -2.39 17.13
N VAL A 250 -11.14 -3.33 16.59
CA VAL A 250 -10.83 -4.75 16.53
C VAL A 250 -10.88 -5.20 15.08
N THR A 251 -9.80 -5.77 14.59
CA THR A 251 -9.71 -6.33 13.24
C THR A 251 -9.41 -7.82 13.33
N TYR A 252 -10.18 -8.63 12.62
CA TYR A 252 -9.95 -10.05 12.46
C TYR A 252 -9.90 -10.43 10.99
N ALA A 253 -8.90 -11.25 10.62
CA ALA A 253 -8.78 -11.81 9.29
C ALA A 253 -8.44 -13.29 9.36
N ASN A 254 -9.09 -14.09 8.52
CA ASN A 254 -8.80 -15.50 8.32
C ASN A 254 -8.65 -15.76 6.81
N SER A 255 -7.54 -16.35 6.40
CA SER A 255 -7.30 -16.70 5.00
C SER A 255 -6.78 -18.11 4.85
N ASP A 256 -7.26 -18.75 3.80
CA ASP A 256 -6.90 -20.08 3.34
C ASP A 256 -6.57 -19.95 1.85
N ARG A 257 -5.32 -20.15 1.45
CA ARG A 257 -4.86 -19.94 0.09
C ARG A 257 -3.85 -20.97 -0.38
N GLY A 258 -4.01 -21.40 -1.62
CA GLY A 258 -2.99 -22.12 -2.36
C GLY A 258 -1.89 -21.17 -2.80
N LEU A 259 -0.66 -21.66 -2.86
CA LEU A 259 0.50 -20.93 -3.35
C LEU A 259 0.97 -21.62 -4.64
N PRO A 260 0.72 -21.01 -5.81
CA PRO A 260 1.03 -21.66 -7.07
C PRO A 260 2.54 -21.83 -7.36
N GLY A 261 3.42 -21.21 -6.54
CA GLY A 261 4.86 -21.32 -6.68
C GLY A 261 5.44 -20.73 -7.97
N ALA A 262 6.71 -20.97 -8.26
CA ALA A 262 7.31 -20.61 -9.53
C ALA A 262 6.99 -21.66 -10.61
N VAL A 263 6.74 -21.21 -11.85
CA VAL A 263 6.62 -22.10 -13.02
C VAL A 263 8.04 -22.40 -13.50
N VAL A 264 8.50 -23.64 -13.30
CA VAL A 264 9.78 -24.13 -13.79
C VAL A 264 9.55 -25.39 -14.61
N TYR A 265 10.42 -25.64 -15.60
CA TYR A 265 10.23 -26.71 -16.59
C TYR A 265 10.00 -28.11 -15.95
N TYR A 266 10.72 -28.41 -14.89
CA TYR A 266 10.65 -29.72 -14.21
C TYR A 266 9.63 -29.76 -13.05
N ASN A 267 9.02 -28.65 -12.69
CA ASN A 267 7.98 -28.56 -11.66
C ASN A 267 7.00 -27.41 -11.94
N PRO A 268 6.11 -27.54 -12.93
CA PRO A 268 5.15 -26.48 -13.29
C PRO A 268 4.01 -26.35 -12.29
N TYR A 269 3.82 -27.31 -11.39
CA TYR A 269 2.74 -27.36 -10.42
C TYR A 269 3.30 -27.50 -9.02
N THR A 270 2.76 -26.75 -8.09
CA THR A 270 3.02 -26.88 -6.66
C THR A 270 1.72 -27.06 -5.92
N ASN A 271 1.75 -27.83 -4.82
CA ASN A 271 0.62 -28.03 -3.93
C ASN A 271 0.78 -27.28 -2.61
N GLN A 272 1.66 -26.28 -2.60
CA GLN A 272 1.94 -25.45 -1.43
C GLN A 272 0.68 -24.72 -0.97
N HIS A 273 0.52 -24.63 0.34
CA HIS A 273 -0.68 -24.04 0.94
C HIS A 273 -0.34 -23.18 2.16
N GLN A 274 -1.12 -22.13 2.38
CA GLN A 274 -0.92 -21.21 3.49
C GLN A 274 -2.25 -20.84 4.15
N TRP A 275 -2.30 -20.94 5.48
CA TRP A 275 -3.38 -20.46 6.31
C TRP A 275 -2.89 -19.34 7.21
N ASN A 276 -3.67 -18.26 7.31
CA ASN A 276 -3.40 -17.17 8.24
C ASN A 276 -4.63 -16.89 9.10
N ARG A 277 -4.40 -16.55 10.37
CA ARG A 277 -5.40 -15.99 11.29
C ARG A 277 -4.76 -14.81 11.99
N ASP A 278 -5.28 -13.64 11.72
CA ASP A 278 -4.73 -12.38 12.21
C ASP A 278 -5.79 -11.69 13.07
N LEU A 279 -5.45 -11.35 14.31
CA LEU A 279 -6.25 -10.56 15.24
C LEU A 279 -5.45 -9.33 15.63
N ALA A 280 -6.05 -8.15 15.52
CA ALA A 280 -5.49 -6.93 16.06
C ALA A 280 -6.54 -6.15 16.85
N VAL A 281 -6.16 -5.67 18.02
CA VAL A 281 -6.93 -4.75 18.85
C VAL A 281 -6.10 -3.50 19.02
N GLN A 282 -6.64 -2.34 18.68
CA GLN A 282 -5.94 -1.07 18.81
C GLN A 282 -6.82 0.01 19.39
N SER A 283 -6.21 0.94 20.10
CA SER A 283 -6.85 2.14 20.60
C SER A 283 -6.00 3.36 20.31
N SER A 284 -6.65 4.49 20.07
CA SER A 284 -6.00 5.79 19.89
C SER A 284 -6.82 6.84 20.62
N TYR A 285 -6.16 7.62 21.48
CA TYR A 285 -6.75 8.74 22.21
C TYR A 285 -5.97 10.01 21.90
N GLN A 286 -6.67 11.04 21.48
CA GLN A 286 -6.12 12.35 21.22
C GLN A 286 -6.86 13.38 22.05
N GLN A 287 -6.10 14.26 22.71
CA GLN A 287 -6.58 15.37 23.50
C GLN A 287 -5.80 16.64 23.15
N GLY A 288 -6.51 17.72 22.87
CA GLY A 288 -5.96 19.06 22.72
C GLY A 288 -6.48 19.98 23.81
N TRP A 289 -5.62 20.86 24.31
CA TRP A 289 -5.96 21.89 25.31
C TRP A 289 -5.84 23.29 24.70
N LYS A 290 -6.55 24.25 25.30
CA LYS A 290 -6.59 25.64 24.82
C LYS A 290 -5.21 26.34 24.89
N ASN A 291 -4.30 25.86 25.74
CA ASN A 291 -2.94 26.38 25.87
C ASN A 291 -1.97 25.91 24.77
N GLY A 292 -2.45 25.21 23.75
CA GLY A 292 -1.62 24.71 22.65
C GLY A 292 -0.95 23.35 22.91
N LEU A 293 -1.14 22.76 24.09
CA LEU A 293 -0.68 21.39 24.36
C LEU A 293 -1.61 20.37 23.72
N LYS A 294 -1.04 19.32 23.12
CA LYS A 294 -1.77 18.18 22.56
C LYS A 294 -1.11 16.89 23.00
N LEU A 295 -1.93 15.89 23.26
CA LEU A 295 -1.53 14.53 23.64
C LEU A 295 -2.10 13.53 22.64
N LEU A 296 -1.31 12.53 22.26
CA LEU A 296 -1.73 11.33 21.53
C LEU A 296 -1.23 10.11 22.29
N VAL A 297 -2.12 9.18 22.59
CA VAL A 297 -1.78 7.89 23.20
C VAL A 297 -2.33 6.78 22.32
N ASN A 298 -1.48 5.83 21.94
CA ASN A 298 -1.90 4.65 21.18
C ASN A 298 -1.55 3.38 21.95
N GLY A 299 -2.41 2.38 21.82
CA GLY A 299 -2.19 1.03 22.29
C GLY A 299 -2.54 0.01 21.21
N LYS A 300 -1.76 -1.07 21.10
CA LYS A 300 -2.07 -2.18 20.18
C LYS A 300 -1.67 -3.51 20.79
N PHE A 301 -2.53 -4.49 20.60
CA PHE A 301 -2.23 -5.90 20.72
C PHE A 301 -2.50 -6.57 19.39
N SER A 302 -1.58 -7.41 18.91
CA SER A 302 -1.86 -8.26 17.77
C SER A 302 -1.33 -9.67 17.95
N ARG A 303 -2.08 -10.63 17.40
CA ARG A 303 -1.70 -12.03 17.31
C ARG A 303 -1.87 -12.49 15.87
N ASN A 304 -0.77 -12.91 15.25
CA ASN A 304 -0.73 -13.38 13.88
C ASN A 304 -0.31 -14.85 13.88
N TYR A 305 -1.16 -15.71 13.30
CA TYR A 305 -0.88 -17.11 13.10
C TYR A 305 -0.69 -17.40 11.62
N LEU A 306 0.36 -18.13 11.29
CA LEU A 306 0.67 -18.62 9.96
C LEU A 306 0.95 -20.12 10.02
N ARG A 307 0.30 -20.90 9.14
CA ARG A 307 0.68 -22.27 8.81
C ARG A 307 1.05 -22.35 7.36
N TYR A 308 2.21 -22.90 7.06
CA TYR A 308 2.69 -23.18 5.72
C TYR A 308 2.85 -24.69 5.53
N LEU A 309 2.34 -25.21 4.42
CA LEU A 309 2.45 -26.60 4.03
C LEU A 309 3.03 -26.69 2.61
N ASP A 310 4.07 -27.46 2.46
CA ASP A 310 4.60 -27.94 1.18
C ASP A 310 4.59 -29.49 1.21
N PRO A 311 3.56 -30.14 0.63
CA PRO A 311 3.44 -31.60 0.67
C PRO A 311 4.40 -32.32 -0.26
N ASP A 312 5.03 -31.60 -1.18
CA ASP A 312 5.95 -32.16 -2.16
C ASP A 312 7.42 -31.89 -1.77
N TYR A 313 7.67 -31.44 -0.52
CA TYR A 313 8.99 -31.09 -0.07
C TYR A 313 9.88 -32.31 0.17
N LEU A 314 11.05 -32.35 -0.47
CA LEU A 314 11.99 -33.47 -0.39
C LEU A 314 12.81 -33.43 0.91
N ASN A 315 12.30 -34.08 1.95
CA ASN A 315 12.97 -34.35 3.22
C ASN A 315 12.64 -35.78 3.67
N GLN A 316 13.16 -36.21 4.83
CA GLN A 316 12.88 -37.54 5.38
C GLN A 316 11.41 -37.82 5.70
N ILE A 317 10.62 -36.77 5.92
CA ILE A 317 9.18 -36.86 6.27
C ILE A 317 8.34 -36.81 4.98
N GLY A 318 8.85 -36.29 3.87
CA GLY A 318 8.14 -36.09 2.60
C GLY A 318 7.26 -34.84 2.57
N GLU A 319 7.24 -34.02 3.61
CA GLU A 319 6.50 -32.74 3.66
C GLU A 319 7.20 -31.69 4.49
N LEU A 320 6.91 -30.43 4.21
CA LEU A 320 7.28 -29.31 5.07
C LEU A 320 5.99 -28.68 5.61
N ASN A 321 5.73 -28.84 6.90
CA ASN A 321 4.54 -28.33 7.57
C ASN A 321 4.95 -27.52 8.80
N GLN A 322 4.84 -26.20 8.70
CA GLN A 322 5.38 -25.26 9.69
C GLN A 322 4.28 -24.35 10.21
N ARG A 323 4.30 -24.08 11.50
CA ARG A 323 3.35 -23.18 12.18
C ARG A 323 4.12 -22.09 12.92
N PHE A 324 3.65 -20.88 12.79
CA PHE A 324 4.21 -19.70 13.45
C PHE A 324 3.09 -18.96 14.17
N SER A 325 3.39 -18.46 15.36
CA SER A 325 2.50 -17.58 16.11
C SER A 325 3.31 -16.37 16.59
N GLN A 326 3.01 -15.20 16.07
CA GLN A 326 3.63 -13.95 16.48
C GLN A 326 2.67 -13.15 17.32
N ASN A 327 3.13 -12.64 18.47
CA ASN A 327 2.40 -11.70 19.31
C ASN A 327 3.14 -10.37 19.38
N GLU A 328 2.40 -9.25 19.28
CA GLU A 328 2.91 -7.90 19.54
C GLU A 328 2.06 -7.20 20.59
N ILE A 329 2.71 -6.58 21.56
CA ILE A 329 2.13 -5.57 22.45
C ILE A 329 2.87 -4.27 22.16
N TYR A 330 2.12 -3.20 21.88
CA TYR A 330 2.67 -1.90 21.56
C TYR A 330 1.92 -0.80 22.30
N GLY A 331 2.67 0.15 22.84
CA GLY A 331 2.16 1.38 23.43
C GLY A 331 2.98 2.58 22.95
N SER A 332 2.32 3.71 22.71
CA SER A 332 3.00 4.97 22.41
C SER A 332 2.33 6.14 23.10
N ALA A 333 3.12 7.15 23.47
CA ALA A 333 2.65 8.45 23.95
C ALA A 333 3.42 9.54 23.21
N ALA A 334 2.71 10.53 22.68
CA ALA A 334 3.29 11.71 22.06
C ALA A 334 2.64 12.97 22.61
N LEU A 335 3.47 13.97 22.86
CA LEU A 335 3.08 15.30 23.29
C LEU A 335 3.56 16.31 22.26
N SER A 336 2.72 17.25 21.84
CA SER A 336 3.17 18.41 21.08
C SER A 336 2.71 19.69 21.77
N TYR A 337 3.54 20.73 21.67
CA TYR A 337 3.28 22.03 22.26
C TYR A 337 3.66 23.15 21.29
N SER A 338 2.71 24.03 21.03
CA SER A 338 2.93 25.24 20.26
C SER A 338 3.53 26.34 21.17
N ILE A 339 4.85 26.49 21.11
CA ILE A 339 5.58 27.54 21.89
C ILE A 339 5.15 28.92 21.40
N LEU A 340 5.08 29.07 20.08
CA LEU A 340 4.58 30.24 19.36
C LEU A 340 3.61 29.78 18.29
N LYS A 341 2.87 30.72 17.67
CA LYS A 341 1.96 30.40 16.54
C LYS A 341 2.67 29.72 15.36
N ASN A 342 3.96 29.99 15.21
CA ASN A 342 4.82 29.52 14.12
C ASN A 342 5.94 28.57 14.61
N TRP A 343 5.92 28.14 15.87
CA TRP A 343 6.92 27.20 16.42
C TRP A 343 6.25 26.13 17.28
N GLU A 344 6.34 24.87 16.83
CA GLU A 344 5.83 23.69 17.52
C GLU A 344 6.97 22.73 17.85
N ILE A 345 6.95 22.15 19.04
CA ILE A 345 7.83 21.06 19.46
C ILE A 345 7.00 19.82 19.76
N ALA A 346 7.59 18.63 19.62
CA ALA A 346 6.95 17.38 19.98
C ALA A 346 7.96 16.40 20.59
N LEU A 347 7.46 15.61 21.53
CA LEU A 347 8.16 14.48 22.15
C LEU A 347 7.29 13.25 21.96
N ALA A 348 7.89 12.12 21.56
CA ALA A 348 7.19 10.86 21.43
C ALA A 348 8.03 9.72 22.00
N SER A 349 7.38 8.78 22.68
CA SER A 349 8.00 7.60 23.24
C SER A 349 7.12 6.37 22.97
N ASP A 350 7.74 5.33 22.42
CA ASP A 350 7.07 4.08 22.06
C ASP A 350 7.77 2.88 22.68
N LEU A 351 6.99 1.90 23.08
CA LEU A 351 7.45 0.60 23.52
C LEU A 351 6.76 -0.49 22.70
N ALA A 352 7.55 -1.42 22.15
CA ALA A 352 7.04 -2.59 21.48
C ALA A 352 7.68 -3.87 22.03
N PHE A 353 6.84 -4.86 22.28
CA PHE A 353 7.21 -6.22 22.63
C PHE A 353 6.75 -7.16 21.53
N ASN A 354 7.66 -7.92 20.92
CA ASN A 354 7.38 -8.90 19.88
C ASN A 354 7.93 -10.25 20.28
N LYS A 355 7.10 -11.30 20.16
CA LYS A 355 7.49 -12.69 20.43
C LYS A 355 7.06 -13.57 19.27
N LEU A 356 7.94 -14.47 18.82
CA LEU A 356 7.67 -15.46 17.79
C LEU A 356 7.80 -16.88 18.37
N GLU A 357 6.76 -17.68 18.20
CA GLU A 357 6.68 -19.08 18.55
C GLU A 357 6.44 -19.92 17.29
N THR A 358 6.98 -21.15 17.26
CA THR A 358 6.86 -22.06 16.12
C THR A 358 6.97 -23.51 16.59
N ASP A 359 6.56 -24.45 15.74
CA ASP A 359 6.76 -25.90 15.94
C ASP A 359 8.09 -26.42 15.34
N LEU A 360 8.96 -25.53 14.88
CA LEU A 360 10.27 -25.92 14.33
C LEU A 360 11.16 -26.46 15.43
N TYR A 361 11.81 -27.59 15.13
CA TYR A 361 12.81 -28.17 16.02
C TYR A 361 14.02 -27.25 16.19
N ASN A 362 14.50 -27.11 17.41
CA ASN A 362 15.70 -26.32 17.76
C ASN A 362 15.66 -24.85 17.27
N TYR A 363 14.48 -24.25 17.27
CA TYR A 363 14.28 -22.85 16.88
C TYR A 363 14.71 -21.89 17.99
N ALA A 364 15.01 -20.66 17.65
CA ALA A 364 15.51 -19.66 18.62
C ALA A 364 14.45 -19.13 19.58
N TYR A 365 13.16 -19.13 19.21
CA TYR A 365 12.01 -18.55 19.96
C TYR A 365 12.29 -17.13 20.41
N PRO A 366 12.51 -16.19 19.44
CA PRO A 366 12.99 -14.85 19.76
C PRO A 366 11.92 -14.00 20.41
N THR A 367 12.38 -13.16 21.33
CA THR A 367 11.62 -12.07 21.95
C THR A 367 12.39 -10.78 21.76
N ARG A 368 11.76 -9.74 21.21
CA ARG A 368 12.37 -8.45 20.94
C ARG A 368 11.63 -7.35 21.69
N TYR A 369 12.39 -6.53 22.40
CA TYR A 369 11.95 -5.30 23.01
C TYR A 369 12.50 -4.13 22.16
N THR A 370 11.64 -3.22 21.76
CA THR A 370 12.02 -2.03 20.99
C THR A 370 11.52 -0.80 21.70
N PHE A 371 12.44 0.09 22.05
CA PHE A 371 12.17 1.41 22.63
C PHE A 371 12.50 2.46 21.57
N LEU A 372 11.56 3.36 21.28
CA LEU A 372 11.78 4.47 20.37
C LEU A 372 11.46 5.76 21.11
N ASN A 373 12.36 6.73 21.03
CA ASN A 373 12.15 8.06 21.59
C ASN A 373 12.46 9.09 20.51
N ALA A 374 11.56 10.01 20.25
CA ALA A 374 11.72 11.05 19.24
C ALA A 374 11.50 12.44 19.85
N ILE A 375 12.37 13.36 19.47
CA ILE A 375 12.15 14.79 19.63
C ILE A 375 12.02 15.40 18.25
N ALA A 376 11.02 16.25 18.06
CA ALA A 376 10.79 16.93 16.79
C ALA A 376 10.48 18.41 17.02
N THR A 377 10.81 19.24 16.04
CA THR A 377 10.50 20.67 16.04
C THR A 377 10.09 21.11 14.65
N LYS A 378 9.13 22.02 14.56
CA LYS A 378 8.67 22.65 13.31
C LYS A 378 8.60 24.15 13.51
N VAL A 379 9.30 24.89 12.66
CA VAL A 379 9.35 26.35 12.69
C VAL A 379 8.95 26.89 11.34
N GLN A 380 8.05 27.87 11.31
CA GLN A 380 7.66 28.59 10.10
C GLN A 380 8.16 30.03 10.17
N LEU A 381 9.03 30.41 9.25
CA LEU A 381 9.65 31.73 9.13
C LEU A 381 9.17 32.39 7.84
N GLY A 382 8.00 33.04 7.91
CA GLY A 382 7.35 33.57 6.71
C GLY A 382 7.01 32.46 5.72
N GLN A 383 7.66 32.46 4.56
CA GLN A 383 7.49 31.48 3.47
C GLN A 383 8.34 30.20 3.64
N LEU A 384 9.29 30.21 4.59
CA LEU A 384 10.17 29.09 4.87
C LEU A 384 9.64 28.28 6.05
N THR A 385 9.44 26.97 5.87
CA THR A 385 9.14 26.02 6.94
C THR A 385 10.30 25.04 7.10
N ILE A 386 10.73 24.87 8.33
CA ILE A 386 11.81 23.95 8.72
C ILE A 386 11.23 22.96 9.73
N GLN A 387 11.43 21.67 9.47
CA GLN A 387 11.09 20.62 10.42
C GLN A 387 12.30 19.73 10.64
N GLY A 388 12.66 19.51 11.90
CA GLY A 388 13.74 18.61 12.30
C GLY A 388 13.25 17.57 13.28
N ASN A 389 13.81 16.37 13.25
CA ASN A 389 13.61 15.37 14.28
C ASN A 389 14.86 14.54 14.54
N LEU A 390 14.98 14.05 15.74
CA LEU A 390 16.00 13.08 16.16
C LEU A 390 15.30 11.89 16.80
N LEU A 391 15.47 10.72 16.20
CA LEU A 391 14.93 9.45 16.68
C LEU A 391 16.04 8.63 17.34
N ASN A 392 15.82 8.18 18.56
CA ASN A 392 16.60 7.13 19.22
C ASN A 392 15.84 5.81 19.11
N THR A 393 16.51 4.75 18.68
CA THR A 393 15.99 3.38 18.63
C THR A 393 16.88 2.46 19.44
N ALA A 394 16.37 1.91 20.53
CA ALA A 394 17.02 0.91 21.35
C ALA A 394 16.32 -0.44 21.18
N ILE A 395 17.10 -1.50 20.90
CA ILE A 395 16.58 -2.85 20.67
C ILE A 395 17.34 -3.83 21.55
N VAL A 396 16.58 -4.62 22.30
CA VAL A 396 17.08 -5.74 23.11
C VAL A 396 16.41 -7.01 22.65
N GLU A 397 17.18 -8.04 22.36
CA GLU A 397 16.67 -9.36 21.96
C GLU A 397 17.02 -10.43 22.97
N LYS A 398 16.10 -11.36 23.17
CA LYS A 398 16.31 -12.59 23.95
C LYS A 398 15.87 -13.78 23.11
N VAL A 399 16.56 -14.90 23.27
CA VAL A 399 16.22 -16.17 22.61
C VAL A 399 16.25 -17.29 23.64
N GLN A 400 15.48 -18.36 23.41
CA GLN A 400 15.50 -19.54 24.30
C GLN A 400 16.61 -20.50 23.90
N VAL A 401 16.99 -20.53 22.60
CA VAL A 401 18.00 -21.44 22.07
C VAL A 401 19.05 -20.67 21.28
N GLY A 402 20.31 -20.84 21.65
CA GLY A 402 21.45 -20.18 21.01
C GLY A 402 21.71 -18.77 21.54
N HIS A 403 22.31 -17.93 20.72
CA HIS A 403 22.66 -16.55 21.09
C HIS A 403 21.73 -15.55 20.40
N PRO A 404 21.26 -14.50 21.11
CA PRO A 404 20.49 -13.43 20.52
C PRO A 404 21.36 -12.55 19.61
N SER A 405 20.72 -11.76 18.74
CA SER A 405 21.40 -10.64 18.08
C SER A 405 21.85 -9.62 19.13
N PRO A 406 23.01 -8.96 18.97
CA PRO A 406 23.50 -7.96 19.91
C PRO A 406 22.50 -6.81 20.11
N ASP A 407 22.46 -6.28 21.32
CA ASP A 407 21.70 -5.07 21.64
C ASP A 407 22.14 -3.87 20.80
N LYS A 408 21.21 -3.00 20.46
CA LYS A 408 21.46 -1.85 19.58
C LYS A 408 20.88 -0.58 20.17
N MET A 409 21.61 0.52 19.99
CA MET A 409 21.16 1.87 20.31
C MET A 409 21.58 2.81 19.18
N ILE A 410 20.63 3.28 18.39
CA ILE A 410 20.88 4.02 17.15
C ILE A 410 20.17 5.36 17.18
N TRP A 411 20.85 6.41 16.70
CA TRP A 411 20.30 7.73 16.50
C TRP A 411 20.11 8.01 15.01
N SER A 412 18.90 8.43 14.65
CA SER A 412 18.49 8.72 13.27
C SER A 412 17.98 10.15 13.17
N PRO A 413 18.82 11.11 12.74
CA PRO A 413 18.41 12.48 12.50
C PRO A 413 17.66 12.60 11.17
N ALA A 414 16.73 13.58 11.10
CA ALA A 414 16.13 14.02 9.86
C ALA A 414 15.84 15.53 9.91
N VAL A 415 15.94 16.16 8.75
CA VAL A 415 15.58 17.56 8.54
C VAL A 415 14.86 17.73 7.22
N SER A 416 13.81 18.54 7.21
CA SER A 416 13.02 18.88 6.03
C SER A 416 12.84 20.37 5.91
N LEU A 417 12.92 20.89 4.70
CA LEU A 417 12.77 22.29 4.35
C LEU A 417 11.67 22.45 3.30
N GLY A 418 10.79 23.39 3.49
CA GLY A 418 9.78 23.80 2.52
C GLY A 418 9.82 25.32 2.32
N TYR A 419 9.83 25.77 1.09
CA TYR A 419 9.86 27.19 0.74
C TYR A 419 8.78 27.49 -0.31
N GLU A 420 7.92 28.44 0.01
CA GLU A 420 6.83 28.92 -0.84
C GLU A 420 7.18 30.34 -1.35
N PRO A 421 7.93 30.47 -2.47
CA PRO A 421 8.47 31.77 -2.89
C PRO A 421 7.39 32.81 -3.24
N PHE A 422 6.17 32.35 -3.57
CA PHE A 422 5.09 33.23 -3.99
C PHE A 422 3.77 32.82 -3.30
N ASN A 423 3.14 33.74 -2.60
CA ASN A 423 1.89 33.49 -1.87
C ASN A 423 0.70 33.10 -2.77
N THR A 424 0.76 33.42 -4.07
CA THR A 424 -0.36 33.24 -5.00
C THR A 424 -0.07 32.26 -6.14
N ALA A 425 1.20 31.89 -6.37
CA ALA A 425 1.59 31.13 -7.57
C ALA A 425 1.51 29.61 -7.39
N GLY A 426 1.20 29.10 -6.17
CA GLY A 426 1.08 27.67 -5.91
C GLY A 426 2.38 26.87 -6.12
N ILE A 427 3.53 27.54 -6.05
CA ILE A 427 4.85 26.91 -6.18
C ILE A 427 5.39 26.63 -4.78
N GLN A 428 5.83 25.38 -4.56
CA GLN A 428 6.51 24.96 -3.35
C GLN A 428 7.80 24.23 -3.71
N LEU A 429 8.90 24.68 -3.14
CA LEU A 429 10.21 24.01 -3.16
C LEU A 429 10.36 23.21 -1.88
N ARG A 430 10.96 22.04 -1.95
CA ARG A 430 11.21 21.18 -0.79
C ARG A 430 12.55 20.48 -0.87
N ALA A 431 13.16 20.24 0.28
CA ALA A 431 14.33 19.38 0.39
C ALA A 431 14.28 18.62 1.72
N PHE A 432 14.81 17.42 1.77
CA PHE A 432 15.00 16.73 3.03
C PHE A 432 16.24 15.84 3.05
N TYR A 433 16.74 15.65 4.25
CA TYR A 433 17.71 14.63 4.62
C TYR A 433 17.13 13.74 5.73
N LYS A 434 17.35 12.41 5.65
CA LYS A 434 16.91 11.47 6.67
C LYS A 434 17.84 10.28 6.78
N ASP A 435 18.24 9.94 8.02
CA ASP A 435 18.88 8.67 8.36
C ASP A 435 17.83 7.61 8.74
N ILE A 436 18.01 6.41 8.21
CA ILE A 436 17.13 5.27 8.45
C ILE A 436 17.97 4.11 8.99
N PHE A 437 17.42 3.46 9.99
CA PHE A 437 17.93 2.21 10.54
C PHE A 437 16.85 1.12 10.38
N ARG A 438 17.26 -0.06 9.86
CA ARG A 438 16.42 -1.24 9.81
C ARG A 438 17.07 -2.41 10.51
N ASN A 439 16.46 -2.92 11.57
CA ASN A 439 16.88 -4.16 12.21
C ASN A 439 16.46 -5.37 11.36
N PRO A 440 17.29 -6.43 11.25
CA PRO A 440 16.88 -7.68 10.62
C PRO A 440 15.63 -8.26 11.29
N THR A 441 14.80 -8.93 10.49
CA THR A 441 13.58 -9.60 10.96
C THR A 441 13.90 -10.89 11.71
N PHE A 442 12.92 -11.50 12.36
CA PHE A 442 13.15 -12.80 12.99
C PHE A 442 13.47 -13.89 11.97
N ASN A 443 12.87 -13.85 10.77
CA ASN A 443 13.23 -14.78 9.71
C ASN A 443 14.61 -14.52 9.13
N ASP A 444 15.02 -13.26 8.98
CA ASP A 444 16.38 -12.91 8.54
C ASP A 444 17.43 -13.51 9.46
N LEU A 445 17.19 -13.51 10.78
CA LEU A 445 18.16 -13.96 11.80
C LEU A 445 18.03 -15.44 12.16
N TYR A 446 16.82 -15.96 12.32
CA TYR A 446 16.58 -17.18 13.06
C TYR A 446 15.87 -18.28 12.27
N TYR A 447 15.35 -18.01 11.06
CA TYR A 447 14.71 -19.04 10.28
C TYR A 447 15.71 -20.14 9.92
N THR A 448 15.41 -21.37 10.30
CA THR A 448 16.38 -22.50 10.27
C THR A 448 16.92 -22.83 8.89
N ARG A 449 16.24 -22.43 7.81
CA ARG A 449 16.62 -22.74 6.42
C ARG A 449 17.40 -21.63 5.73
N SER A 450 17.16 -20.36 6.09
CA SER A 450 17.74 -19.22 5.37
C SER A 450 18.28 -18.11 6.28
N GLY A 451 17.95 -18.12 7.55
CA GLY A 451 18.37 -17.10 8.51
C GLY A 451 19.85 -17.16 8.85
N LYS A 452 20.42 -15.99 9.08
CA LYS A 452 21.81 -15.84 9.56
C LYS A 452 21.85 -14.94 10.78
N ARG A 453 22.25 -15.48 11.94
CA ARG A 453 22.29 -14.78 13.24
C ARG A 453 23.26 -13.58 13.28
N ASN A 454 24.26 -13.56 12.39
CA ASN A 454 25.27 -12.51 12.31
C ASN A 454 24.98 -11.43 11.26
N LEU A 455 23.74 -11.37 10.73
CA LEU A 455 23.35 -10.29 9.84
C LEU A 455 23.44 -8.93 10.54
N LYS A 456 24.08 -7.99 9.84
CA LYS A 456 24.16 -6.59 10.26
C LYS A 456 22.85 -5.88 9.92
N PRO A 457 22.46 -4.89 10.72
CA PRO A 457 21.37 -3.99 10.36
C PRO A 457 21.65 -3.21 9.08
N GLU A 458 20.60 -2.80 8.36
CA GLU A 458 20.73 -1.88 7.25
C GLU A 458 20.72 -0.43 7.74
N TYR A 459 21.54 0.41 7.11
CA TYR A 459 21.56 1.85 7.31
C TYR A 459 21.35 2.55 5.97
N ALA A 460 20.34 3.42 5.88
CA ALA A 460 20.09 4.18 4.67
C ALA A 460 20.14 5.68 4.96
N LYS A 461 20.82 6.43 4.11
CA LYS A 461 20.79 7.90 4.07
C LYS A 461 20.01 8.35 2.88
N GLN A 462 18.99 9.16 3.10
CA GLN A 462 18.12 9.67 2.05
C GLN A 462 18.31 11.18 1.89
N TYR A 463 18.44 11.61 0.64
CA TYR A 463 18.45 13.00 0.22
C TYR A 463 17.39 13.20 -0.85
N ASN A 464 16.63 14.27 -0.78
CA ASN A 464 15.62 14.62 -1.76
C ASN A 464 15.58 16.13 -1.96
N ALA A 465 15.37 16.55 -3.20
CA ALA A 465 14.99 17.92 -3.54
C ALA A 465 13.86 17.86 -4.57
N GLY A 466 12.86 18.73 -4.42
CA GLY A 466 11.70 18.70 -5.30
C GLY A 466 10.97 20.02 -5.38
N ILE A 467 10.11 20.08 -6.38
CA ILE A 467 9.21 21.19 -6.66
C ILE A 467 7.79 20.68 -6.87
N THR A 468 6.83 21.41 -6.34
CA THR A 468 5.41 21.25 -6.67
C THR A 468 4.88 22.57 -7.22
N TYR A 469 4.17 22.48 -8.33
CA TYR A 469 3.29 23.56 -8.81
C TYR A 469 1.86 23.08 -8.71
N SER A 470 0.99 23.82 -8.05
CA SER A 470 -0.43 23.52 -8.00
C SER A 470 -1.24 24.82 -8.18
N ASN A 471 -2.21 24.77 -9.07
CA ASN A 471 -3.11 25.90 -9.33
C ASN A 471 -4.53 25.37 -9.51
N SER A 472 -5.51 26.10 -8.99
CA SER A 472 -6.93 25.89 -9.20
C SER A 472 -7.49 27.14 -9.87
N ASN A 473 -8.45 26.96 -10.79
CA ASN A 473 -9.09 28.06 -11.55
C ASN A 473 -8.22 28.69 -12.67
N ILE A 474 -7.63 27.85 -13.52
CA ILE A 474 -6.98 28.30 -14.76
C ILE A 474 -8.01 28.19 -15.89
N GLN A 475 -8.87 29.16 -16.04
CA GLN A 475 -9.92 29.20 -17.09
C GLN A 475 -10.75 27.89 -17.13
N VAL A 476 -10.55 27.02 -18.13
CA VAL A 476 -11.22 25.70 -18.29
C VAL A 476 -10.62 24.60 -17.44
N ILE A 477 -9.47 24.80 -16.80
CA ILE A 477 -8.81 23.80 -15.94
C ILE A 477 -9.21 24.05 -14.51
N ASP A 478 -10.00 23.14 -13.93
CA ASP A 478 -10.44 23.21 -12.52
C ASP A 478 -9.25 23.10 -11.56
N TYR A 479 -8.27 22.27 -11.97
CA TYR A 479 -7.12 21.97 -11.15
C TYR A 479 -5.96 21.43 -11.98
N LEU A 480 -4.75 21.91 -11.71
CA LEU A 480 -3.48 21.40 -12.23
C LEU A 480 -2.48 21.23 -11.09
N SER A 481 -1.84 20.08 -10.98
CA SER A 481 -0.72 19.83 -10.09
C SER A 481 0.40 19.15 -10.86
N LEU A 482 1.60 19.69 -10.75
CA LEU A 482 2.83 19.15 -11.30
C LEU A 482 3.83 18.95 -10.16
N THR A 483 4.48 17.80 -10.12
CA THR A 483 5.51 17.50 -9.12
C THR A 483 6.75 16.95 -9.79
N ALA A 484 7.91 17.33 -9.29
CA ALA A 484 9.19 16.76 -9.70
C ALA A 484 10.09 16.62 -8.46
N ASP A 485 10.62 15.43 -8.23
CA ASP A 485 11.51 15.10 -7.13
C ASP A 485 12.75 14.37 -7.63
N VAL A 486 13.92 14.87 -7.34
CA VAL A 486 15.19 14.18 -7.51
C VAL A 486 15.62 13.62 -6.15
N TYR A 487 16.16 12.41 -6.14
CA TYR A 487 16.59 11.78 -4.90
C TYR A 487 17.87 10.98 -5.05
N TYR A 488 18.58 10.89 -3.94
CA TYR A 488 19.76 10.05 -3.76
C TYR A 488 19.66 9.31 -2.43
N ASN A 489 19.77 7.96 -2.46
CA ASN A 489 19.79 7.14 -1.26
C ASN A 489 21.04 6.27 -1.28
N LYS A 490 21.77 6.23 -0.16
CA LYS A 490 22.90 5.34 0.04
C LYS A 490 22.57 4.33 1.13
N VAL A 491 22.52 3.05 0.76
CA VAL A 491 22.20 1.96 1.68
C VAL A 491 23.45 1.16 1.99
N LYS A 492 23.80 1.01 3.26
CA LYS A 492 24.87 0.15 3.75
C LYS A 492 24.30 -1.14 4.35
N ASP A 493 25.03 -2.24 4.16
CA ASP A 493 24.69 -3.56 4.67
C ASP A 493 23.28 -4.02 4.26
N LYS A 494 22.87 -3.68 3.02
CA LYS A 494 21.53 -4.02 2.51
C LYS A 494 21.25 -5.52 2.63
N ILE A 495 20.15 -5.89 3.30
CA ILE A 495 19.75 -7.29 3.45
C ILE A 495 18.95 -7.70 2.23
N ILE A 496 19.41 -8.70 1.52
CA ILE A 496 18.73 -9.30 0.39
C ILE A 496 18.57 -10.80 0.58
N ALA A 497 17.54 -11.33 -0.05
CA ALA A 497 17.35 -12.76 -0.19
C ALA A 497 17.92 -13.20 -1.55
N ILE A 498 18.89 -14.07 -1.57
CA ILE A 498 19.45 -14.65 -2.79
C ILE A 498 18.96 -16.09 -2.91
N PRO A 499 18.40 -16.47 -4.09
CA PRO A 499 18.04 -17.86 -4.33
C PRO A 499 19.28 -18.73 -4.36
N ASN A 500 19.22 -19.87 -3.71
CA ASN A 500 20.26 -20.90 -3.83
C ASN A 500 20.18 -21.56 -5.21
N LYS A 501 21.14 -22.45 -5.52
CA LYS A 501 21.25 -23.15 -6.81
C LYS A 501 19.95 -23.88 -7.22
N ASP A 502 19.14 -24.30 -6.24
CA ASP A 502 17.87 -25.00 -6.47
C ASP A 502 16.68 -24.05 -6.69
N LEU A 503 16.85 -22.73 -6.67
CA LEU A 503 15.80 -21.70 -6.80
C LEU A 503 14.65 -21.77 -5.78
N PHE A 504 14.58 -22.79 -4.95
CA PHE A 504 13.52 -23.01 -3.94
C PHE A 504 13.96 -22.61 -2.54
N THR A 505 15.26 -22.58 -2.29
CA THR A 505 15.81 -22.11 -1.02
C THR A 505 16.50 -20.77 -1.22
N TRP A 506 16.28 -19.87 -0.26
CA TRP A 506 16.84 -18.52 -0.27
C TRP A 506 17.77 -18.36 0.92
N THR A 507 18.85 -17.66 0.73
CA THR A 507 19.78 -17.32 1.82
C THR A 507 19.74 -15.82 2.04
N MET A 508 19.57 -15.41 3.30
CA MET A 508 19.64 -14.00 3.68
C MET A 508 21.11 -13.58 3.82
N MET A 509 21.47 -12.46 3.21
CA MET A 509 22.82 -11.91 3.34
C MET A 509 22.83 -10.38 3.27
N ASN A 510 23.87 -9.77 3.81
CA ASN A 510 24.14 -8.37 3.58
C ASN A 510 24.84 -8.20 2.23
N LEU A 511 24.25 -7.40 1.35
CA LEU A 511 24.86 -6.93 0.11
C LEU A 511 25.53 -5.58 0.41
N GLY A 512 26.68 -5.47 0.79
CA GLY A 512 27.49 -4.28 1.10
C GLY A 512 26.80 -2.91 0.94
N VAL A 513 27.17 -2.18 -0.13
CA VAL A 513 26.68 -0.80 -0.36
C VAL A 513 25.92 -0.70 -1.67
N VAL A 514 24.74 -0.09 -1.62
CA VAL A 514 23.91 0.22 -2.79
C VAL A 514 23.68 1.73 -2.90
N ASP A 515 23.99 2.30 -4.06
CA ASP A 515 23.65 3.67 -4.45
C ASP A 515 22.36 3.68 -5.25
N ILE A 516 21.41 4.50 -4.83
CA ILE A 516 20.10 4.65 -5.50
C ILE A 516 19.93 6.11 -5.89
N ARG A 517 19.76 6.36 -7.19
CA ARG A 517 19.51 7.70 -7.75
C ARG A 517 18.23 7.67 -8.56
N GLY A 518 17.46 8.74 -8.51
CA GLY A 518 16.25 8.76 -9.33
C GLY A 518 15.56 10.10 -9.42
N LEU A 519 14.55 10.09 -10.28
CA LEU A 519 13.67 11.20 -10.59
C LEU A 519 12.23 10.68 -10.58
N ASP A 520 11.37 11.30 -9.79
CA ASP A 520 9.92 11.09 -9.80
C ASP A 520 9.22 12.30 -10.39
N LEU A 521 8.40 12.10 -11.41
CA LEU A 521 7.54 13.14 -12.01
C LEU A 521 6.08 12.76 -11.81
N GLY A 522 5.25 13.74 -11.48
CA GLY A 522 3.81 13.57 -11.37
C GLY A 522 3.06 14.73 -12.02
N ALA A 523 1.99 14.42 -12.72
CA ALA A 523 1.06 15.41 -13.27
C ALA A 523 -0.38 14.96 -12.99
N LYS A 524 -1.20 15.84 -12.43
CA LYS A 524 -2.62 15.60 -12.18
C LYS A 524 -3.41 16.82 -12.59
N THR A 525 -4.46 16.62 -13.40
CA THR A 525 -5.35 17.70 -13.81
C THR A 525 -6.78 17.23 -13.93
N GLN A 526 -7.70 18.15 -13.76
CA GLN A 526 -9.11 18.00 -14.02
C GLN A 526 -9.61 19.21 -14.83
N VAL A 527 -10.43 18.93 -15.83
CA VAL A 527 -11.00 19.91 -16.75
C VAL A 527 -12.50 19.71 -16.83
N SER A 528 -13.28 20.72 -16.54
CA SER A 528 -14.74 20.74 -16.75
C SER A 528 -15.07 21.25 -18.13
N LEU A 529 -15.35 20.34 -19.09
CA LEU A 529 -15.78 20.72 -20.45
C LEU A 529 -17.18 21.35 -20.46
N LYS A 530 -18.03 20.84 -19.57
CA LYS A 530 -19.38 21.32 -19.25
C LYS A 530 -19.62 21.11 -17.77
N PRO A 531 -20.59 21.78 -17.13
CA PRO A 531 -20.89 21.56 -15.71
C PRO A 531 -21.11 20.09 -15.32
N GLU A 532 -21.55 19.28 -16.29
CA GLU A 532 -21.86 17.86 -16.07
C GLU A 532 -20.78 16.90 -16.61
N LEU A 533 -19.81 17.38 -17.42
CA LEU A 533 -18.81 16.54 -18.11
C LEU A 533 -17.40 16.96 -17.73
N GLN A 534 -16.70 16.08 -17.05
CA GLN A 534 -15.33 16.30 -16.57
C GLN A 534 -14.36 15.33 -17.19
N LEU A 535 -13.18 15.84 -17.54
CA LEU A 535 -12.01 15.06 -17.92
C LEU A 535 -11.04 15.02 -16.74
N SER A 536 -10.45 13.87 -16.48
CA SER A 536 -9.38 13.71 -15.50
C SER A 536 -8.15 13.06 -16.13
N PHE A 537 -6.99 13.56 -15.76
CA PHE A 537 -5.70 13.04 -16.18
C PHE A 537 -4.82 12.89 -14.95
N THR A 538 -4.16 11.74 -14.80
CA THR A 538 -3.06 11.54 -13.86
C THR A 538 -1.96 10.76 -14.56
N GLY A 539 -0.75 11.32 -14.58
CA GLY A 539 0.44 10.69 -15.14
C GLY A 539 1.56 10.70 -14.12
N ASN A 540 2.23 9.57 -13.93
CA ASN A 540 3.38 9.44 -13.05
C ASN A 540 4.51 8.73 -13.78
N TYR A 541 5.72 9.24 -13.65
CA TYR A 541 6.92 8.64 -14.23
C TYR A 541 8.01 8.57 -13.18
N THR A 542 8.73 7.46 -13.16
CA THR A 542 9.91 7.27 -12.33
C THR A 542 11.07 6.79 -13.19
N TYR A 543 12.19 7.46 -13.06
CA TYR A 543 13.50 6.96 -13.44
C TYR A 543 14.30 6.64 -12.18
N GLN A 544 14.92 5.45 -12.13
CA GLN A 544 15.74 5.06 -10.98
C GLN A 544 16.87 4.11 -11.36
N GLN A 545 18.05 4.40 -10.83
CA GLN A 545 19.18 3.48 -10.83
C GLN A 545 19.49 3.06 -9.40
N ALA A 546 19.58 1.78 -9.15
CA ALA A 546 19.96 1.22 -7.85
C ALA A 546 21.14 0.27 -8.05
N LEU A 547 22.35 0.78 -7.87
CA LEU A 547 23.59 0.13 -8.29
C LEU A 547 24.33 -0.47 -7.10
N ASP A 548 24.81 -1.71 -7.25
CA ASP A 548 25.73 -2.33 -6.31
C ASP A 548 27.12 -1.70 -6.45
N ILE A 549 27.59 -1.05 -5.40
CA ILE A 549 28.94 -0.44 -5.34
C ILE A 549 29.79 -1.06 -4.23
N THR A 550 29.52 -2.31 -3.88
CA THR A 550 30.14 -3.00 -2.75
C THR A 550 31.62 -3.29 -2.98
N ASP A 551 31.92 -3.98 -4.05
CA ASP A 551 33.27 -4.48 -4.34
C ASP A 551 33.64 -4.23 -5.82
N PRO A 552 34.60 -3.34 -6.10
CA PRO A 552 35.04 -3.07 -7.48
C PRO A 552 35.56 -4.29 -8.25
N GLN A 553 35.91 -5.39 -7.56
CA GLN A 553 36.36 -6.62 -8.19
C GLN A 553 35.23 -7.60 -8.49
N SER A 554 33.99 -7.30 -8.00
CA SER A 554 32.83 -8.14 -8.23
C SER A 554 32.26 -7.96 -9.63
N THR A 555 31.81 -9.04 -10.26
CA THR A 555 31.06 -8.99 -11.53
C THR A 555 29.71 -8.27 -11.41
N ALA A 556 29.20 -8.05 -10.19
CA ALA A 556 27.99 -7.32 -9.90
C ALA A 556 28.24 -5.80 -9.70
N TYR A 557 29.50 -5.35 -9.72
CA TYR A 557 29.85 -3.95 -9.48
C TYR A 557 29.28 -3.00 -10.54
N PHE A 558 28.63 -1.94 -10.11
CA PHE A 558 27.89 -1.00 -10.94
C PHE A 558 26.69 -1.60 -11.69
N ASN A 559 26.27 -2.80 -11.36
CA ASN A 559 25.07 -3.41 -11.90
C ASN A 559 23.81 -3.03 -11.07
N GLN A 560 22.66 -2.99 -11.76
CA GLN A 560 21.37 -2.77 -11.16
C GLN A 560 21.02 -3.92 -10.22
N ILE A 561 20.56 -3.62 -8.99
CA ILE A 561 20.10 -4.66 -8.06
C ILE A 561 18.89 -5.42 -8.60
N PRO A 562 18.69 -6.69 -8.21
CA PRO A 562 17.61 -7.53 -8.73
C PRO A 562 16.21 -6.92 -8.62
N TYR A 563 15.38 -7.20 -9.64
CA TYR A 563 13.96 -6.80 -9.70
C TYR A 563 13.68 -5.30 -9.61
N THR A 564 14.61 -4.47 -10.04
CA THR A 564 14.49 -3.01 -10.05
C THR A 564 14.44 -2.52 -11.50
N PRO A 565 13.27 -2.12 -12.04
CA PRO A 565 13.18 -1.50 -13.35
C PRO A 565 13.75 -0.07 -13.31
N GLU A 566 14.44 0.36 -14.36
CA GLU A 566 14.96 1.73 -14.45
C GLU A 566 13.86 2.75 -14.76
N HIS A 567 12.89 2.36 -15.58
CA HIS A 567 11.80 3.23 -16.00
C HIS A 567 10.45 2.61 -15.66
N THR A 568 9.60 3.38 -15.01
CA THR A 568 8.19 3.04 -14.83
C THR A 568 7.32 4.25 -15.18
N PHE A 569 6.19 4.00 -15.85
CA PHE A 569 5.22 5.01 -16.18
C PHE A 569 3.81 4.50 -15.87
N ALA A 570 2.99 5.34 -15.26
CA ALA A 570 1.59 5.07 -14.99
C ALA A 570 0.72 6.21 -15.50
N LEU A 571 -0.35 5.89 -16.21
CA LEU A 571 -1.31 6.81 -16.77
C LEU A 571 -2.72 6.43 -16.36
N ASN A 572 -3.52 7.41 -15.94
CA ASN A 572 -4.95 7.30 -15.79
C ASN A 572 -5.63 8.43 -16.54
N LEU A 573 -6.54 8.08 -17.45
CA LEU A 573 -7.40 9.00 -18.19
C LEU A 573 -8.84 8.71 -17.84
N GLY A 574 -9.62 9.73 -17.54
CA GLY A 574 -11.04 9.56 -17.19
C GLY A 574 -11.92 10.59 -17.88
N ILE A 575 -13.06 10.12 -18.35
CA ILE A 575 -14.19 10.95 -18.78
C ILE A 575 -15.36 10.58 -17.88
N HIS A 576 -15.91 11.53 -17.15
CA HIS A 576 -16.96 11.22 -16.20
C HIS A 576 -17.96 12.35 -16.01
N THR A 577 -19.17 11.92 -15.68
CA THR A 577 -20.29 12.77 -15.25
C THR A 577 -20.67 12.41 -13.81
N ALA A 578 -21.71 13.03 -13.26
CA ALA A 578 -22.27 12.63 -11.97
C ALA A 578 -22.82 11.18 -11.96
N VAL A 579 -23.24 10.68 -13.12
CA VAL A 579 -23.91 9.38 -13.30
C VAL A 579 -22.99 8.30 -13.87
N PHE A 580 -22.14 8.67 -14.81
CA PHE A 580 -21.36 7.74 -15.61
C PHE A 580 -19.90 8.13 -15.68
N GLY A 581 -19.00 7.14 -15.68
CA GLY A 581 -17.57 7.34 -15.86
C GLY A 581 -16.91 6.23 -16.68
N ILE A 582 -15.94 6.58 -17.52
CA ILE A 582 -15.05 5.69 -18.26
C ILE A 582 -13.63 6.08 -17.90
N TYR A 583 -12.82 5.09 -17.54
CA TYR A 583 -11.43 5.32 -17.13
C TYR A 583 -10.52 4.31 -17.81
N TYR A 584 -9.47 4.82 -18.42
CA TYR A 584 -8.38 4.04 -19.01
C TYR A 584 -7.15 4.16 -18.13
N ASN A 585 -6.58 3.02 -17.75
CA ASN A 585 -5.35 2.94 -16.97
C ASN A 585 -4.28 2.22 -17.77
N GLN A 586 -3.05 2.70 -17.70
CA GLN A 586 -1.90 2.05 -18.32
C GLN A 586 -0.70 2.08 -17.39
N ILE A 587 0.01 0.95 -17.30
CA ILE A 587 1.27 0.83 -16.57
C ILE A 587 2.30 0.27 -17.53
N ILE A 588 3.45 0.95 -17.60
CA ILE A 588 4.60 0.54 -18.38
C ILE A 588 5.77 0.37 -17.42
N SER A 589 6.47 -0.74 -17.50
CA SER A 589 7.69 -1.00 -16.76
C SER A 589 8.78 -1.47 -17.72
N SER A 590 9.96 -0.90 -17.62
CA SER A 590 11.12 -1.36 -18.37
C SER A 590 11.52 -2.78 -17.95
N SER A 591 12.38 -3.39 -18.73
CA SER A 591 13.05 -4.64 -18.39
C SER A 591 13.89 -4.49 -17.11
N ARG A 592 14.24 -5.63 -16.52
CA ARG A 592 15.03 -5.74 -15.31
C ARG A 592 15.73 -7.09 -15.25
N TYR A 593 16.66 -7.25 -14.32
CA TYR A 593 17.34 -8.53 -14.09
C TYR A 593 16.85 -9.14 -12.77
N TYR A 594 16.88 -10.46 -12.68
CA TYR A 594 16.54 -11.18 -11.44
C TYR A 594 17.75 -11.58 -10.60
N LEU A 595 18.98 -11.45 -11.14
CA LEU A 595 20.24 -11.61 -10.42
C LEU A 595 21.14 -10.37 -10.61
N SER A 596 22.11 -10.20 -9.72
CA SER A 596 22.95 -9.00 -9.63
C SER A 596 23.96 -8.86 -10.77
N GLU A 597 24.34 -9.94 -11.45
CA GLU A 597 25.33 -9.93 -12.53
C GLU A 597 24.81 -9.29 -13.82
N ASN A 598 23.50 -9.06 -13.92
CA ASN A 598 22.82 -8.43 -15.07
C ASN A 598 23.14 -9.07 -16.45
N LEU A 599 23.37 -10.39 -16.46
CA LEU A 599 23.65 -11.13 -17.69
C LEU A 599 22.36 -11.32 -18.52
N PRO A 600 22.46 -11.48 -19.86
CA PRO A 600 21.29 -11.64 -20.74
C PRO A 600 20.35 -12.78 -20.32
N GLN A 601 20.85 -13.90 -19.79
CA GLN A 601 20.04 -15.02 -19.30
C GLN A 601 19.25 -14.69 -18.02
N TYR A 602 19.58 -13.59 -17.34
CA TYR A 602 18.91 -13.13 -16.12
C TYR A 602 17.88 -12.03 -16.38
N PHE A 603 17.57 -11.82 -17.63
CA PHE A 603 16.66 -10.81 -18.10
C PHE A 603 15.20 -11.16 -17.79
N VAL A 604 14.45 -10.16 -17.31
CA VAL A 604 12.99 -10.20 -17.16
C VAL A 604 12.43 -9.11 -18.08
N PRO A 605 11.62 -9.47 -19.09
CA PRO A 605 11.06 -8.52 -20.05
C PRO A 605 10.28 -7.39 -19.37
N GLY A 606 10.32 -6.21 -19.98
CA GLY A 606 9.41 -5.13 -19.66
C GLY A 606 7.99 -5.45 -20.10
N PHE A 607 7.03 -4.67 -19.61
CA PHE A 607 5.62 -4.85 -19.97
C PHE A 607 4.87 -3.53 -20.07
N SER A 608 3.76 -3.57 -20.81
CA SER A 608 2.81 -2.47 -20.93
C SER A 608 1.39 -3.03 -20.78
N VAL A 609 0.75 -2.81 -19.64
CA VAL A 609 -0.57 -3.35 -19.32
C VAL A 609 -1.58 -2.23 -19.24
N SER A 610 -2.70 -2.43 -19.93
CA SER A 610 -3.82 -1.47 -19.99
C SER A 610 -5.06 -2.07 -19.38
N ASP A 611 -5.77 -1.28 -18.58
CA ASP A 611 -7.04 -1.65 -17.97
C ASP A 611 -8.12 -0.63 -18.36
N LEU A 612 -9.37 -1.07 -18.45
CA LEU A 612 -10.53 -0.22 -18.71
C LEU A 612 -11.56 -0.39 -17.59
N SER A 613 -11.98 0.70 -16.98
CA SER A 613 -13.00 0.71 -15.93
C SER A 613 -14.20 1.55 -16.34
N LEU A 614 -15.39 1.06 -16.03
CA LEU A 614 -16.68 1.73 -16.24
C LEU A 614 -17.37 1.88 -14.89
N ASP A 615 -18.00 3.01 -14.65
CA ASP A 615 -18.75 3.32 -13.44
C ASP A 615 -20.12 3.89 -13.81
N TYR A 616 -21.19 3.40 -13.17
CA TYR A 616 -22.54 3.84 -13.42
C TYR A 616 -23.31 3.99 -12.11
N LYS A 617 -23.75 5.21 -11.80
CA LYS A 617 -24.43 5.60 -10.57
C LYS A 617 -25.85 5.99 -10.86
N ILE A 618 -26.79 5.33 -10.20
CA ILE A 618 -28.21 5.66 -10.29
C ILE A 618 -28.80 5.85 -8.89
N LYS A 619 -29.87 6.61 -8.82
CA LYS A 619 -30.72 6.67 -7.64
C LYS A 619 -32.05 6.03 -7.99
N LYS A 620 -32.34 4.86 -7.43
CA LYS A 620 -33.59 4.13 -7.65
C LYS A 620 -34.24 3.80 -6.31
N TRP A 621 -35.56 3.99 -6.21
CA TRP A 621 -36.31 3.86 -4.95
C TRP A 621 -35.74 4.72 -3.80
N GLY A 622 -35.20 5.89 -4.12
CA GLY A 622 -34.52 6.74 -3.15
C GLY A 622 -33.11 6.32 -2.72
N LEU A 623 -32.65 5.14 -3.15
CA LEU A 623 -31.35 4.56 -2.74
C LEU A 623 -30.29 4.79 -3.81
N PRO A 624 -29.08 5.22 -3.44
CA PRO A 624 -27.90 5.24 -4.31
C PRO A 624 -27.44 3.82 -4.64
N ILE A 625 -27.37 3.52 -5.93
CA ILE A 625 -26.87 2.25 -6.46
C ILE A 625 -25.68 2.55 -7.37
N ASN A 626 -24.61 1.81 -7.22
CA ASN A 626 -23.43 1.91 -8.04
C ASN A 626 -23.11 0.57 -8.71
N PHE A 627 -22.91 0.58 -10.04
CA PHE A 627 -22.41 -0.53 -10.83
C PHE A 627 -21.03 -0.17 -11.35
N SER A 628 -20.07 -1.09 -11.29
CA SER A 628 -18.83 -0.93 -12.02
C SER A 628 -18.45 -2.22 -12.77
N ALA A 629 -17.80 -2.04 -13.90
CA ALA A 629 -17.24 -3.11 -14.71
C ALA A 629 -15.79 -2.78 -15.05
N GLU A 630 -14.92 -3.74 -14.92
CA GLU A 630 -13.48 -3.56 -15.14
C GLU A 630 -12.96 -4.68 -16.03
N ILE A 631 -12.20 -4.31 -17.05
CA ILE A 631 -11.45 -5.22 -17.90
C ILE A 631 -9.98 -4.97 -17.60
N ASN A 632 -9.35 -5.90 -16.89
CA ASN A 632 -7.94 -5.84 -16.59
C ASN A 632 -7.15 -6.53 -17.70
N ASN A 633 -5.96 -6.01 -18.01
CA ASN A 633 -5.11 -6.47 -19.10
C ASN A 633 -5.88 -6.54 -20.44
N LEU A 634 -6.42 -5.40 -20.87
CA LEU A 634 -7.31 -5.26 -22.04
C LEU A 634 -6.75 -5.92 -23.31
N PHE A 635 -5.45 -5.81 -23.54
CA PHE A 635 -4.78 -6.32 -24.72
C PHE A 635 -4.21 -7.75 -24.55
N HIS A 636 -4.53 -8.42 -23.43
CA HIS A 636 -4.11 -9.81 -23.16
C HIS A 636 -2.59 -10.01 -23.21
N GLN A 637 -1.83 -9.06 -22.70
CA GLN A 637 -0.38 -9.15 -22.65
C GLN A 637 0.09 -10.23 -21.68
N SER A 638 1.04 -11.06 -22.09
CA SER A 638 1.78 -11.97 -21.21
C SER A 638 2.88 -11.17 -20.51
N TYR A 639 2.92 -11.21 -19.17
CA TYR A 639 3.92 -10.50 -18.38
C TYR A 639 4.11 -11.13 -17.00
N ALA A 640 5.20 -10.77 -16.33
CA ALA A 640 5.50 -11.18 -14.98
C ALA A 640 6.22 -10.06 -14.23
N PHE A 641 5.93 -9.86 -12.94
CA PHE A 641 6.71 -9.00 -12.06
C PHE A 641 7.97 -9.73 -11.58
N ILE A 642 7.83 -10.99 -11.27
CA ILE A 642 8.87 -11.89 -10.78
C ILE A 642 9.04 -13.01 -11.81
N ARG A 643 10.29 -13.38 -12.13
CA ARG A 643 10.58 -14.47 -13.03
C ARG A 643 9.86 -15.75 -12.62
N SER A 644 9.30 -16.45 -13.57
CA SER A 644 8.55 -17.71 -13.37
C SER A 644 7.23 -17.55 -12.59
N PHE A 645 6.73 -16.31 -12.41
CA PHE A 645 5.43 -16.02 -11.83
C PHE A 645 4.56 -15.28 -12.86
N PRO A 646 4.01 -16.01 -13.87
CA PRO A 646 3.20 -15.39 -14.92
C PRO A 646 1.96 -14.74 -14.33
N MET A 647 1.64 -13.55 -14.82
CA MET A 647 0.44 -12.81 -14.43
C MET A 647 -0.77 -13.25 -15.28
N PRO A 648 -2.00 -13.04 -14.78
CA PRO A 648 -3.20 -13.34 -15.54
C PRO A 648 -3.28 -12.53 -16.84
N GLY A 649 -3.79 -13.17 -17.91
CA GLY A 649 -4.22 -12.49 -19.13
C GLY A 649 -5.45 -11.61 -18.88
N ARG A 650 -6.20 -11.29 -19.94
CA ARG A 650 -7.42 -10.48 -19.84
C ARG A 650 -8.41 -11.08 -18.85
N SER A 651 -8.92 -10.25 -17.93
CA SER A 651 -9.89 -10.66 -16.92
C SER A 651 -10.97 -9.60 -16.72
N LEU A 652 -12.17 -10.04 -16.34
CA LEU A 652 -13.34 -9.19 -16.09
C LEU A 652 -13.66 -9.19 -14.60
N ARG A 653 -14.01 -8.01 -14.05
CA ARG A 653 -14.59 -7.86 -12.74
C ARG A 653 -15.83 -6.97 -12.80
N LEU A 654 -16.89 -7.40 -12.15
CA LEU A 654 -18.16 -6.68 -12.03
C LEU A 654 -18.39 -6.39 -10.55
N SER A 655 -18.89 -5.21 -10.25
CA SER A 655 -19.26 -4.83 -8.89
C SER A 655 -20.66 -4.21 -8.87
N PHE A 656 -21.39 -4.54 -7.84
CA PHE A 656 -22.69 -3.94 -7.51
C PHE A 656 -22.65 -3.47 -6.07
N GLN A 657 -23.14 -2.27 -5.81
CA GLN A 657 -23.17 -1.69 -4.48
C GLN A 657 -24.46 -0.87 -4.29
N ILE A 658 -25.10 -1.04 -3.15
CA ILE A 658 -26.27 -0.26 -2.72
C ILE A 658 -25.98 0.38 -1.38
N THR A 659 -26.40 1.63 -1.22
CA THR A 659 -26.32 2.37 0.05
C THR A 659 -27.73 2.68 0.56
N ILE A 660 -27.99 2.34 1.82
CA ILE A 660 -29.31 2.44 2.48
C ILE A 660 -29.24 3.49 3.58
#